data_3f500dc62e537e3c8ac22e3a7c38b1a1
#
_entry.id   3f500dc62e537e3c8ac22e3a7c38b1a1
#
_cell.length_a   1.000
_cell.length_b   1.000
_cell.length_c   1.000
_cell.angle_alpha   90.00
_cell.angle_beta   90.00
_cell.angle_gamma   90.00
#
_symmetry.space_group_name_H-M   'P 1'
#
loop_
_entity.id
_entity.type
_entity.pdbx_description
1 polymer ?
#
loop_
_entity_poly.entity_id
_entity_poly.type
_entity_poly.pdbx_seq_one_letter_code
_entity_poly.pdbx_strand_id
1 'polypeptide(L)'
;MSSLKFRRWRNHSFLRGHRELLFKVFIFGLLLPGAVAIGGEPVTSSFSLPTLNSRHVHMRQLLENALGYIKPGQGLFDETSGYPVEGWNDSAGLHLRGFTQLTTIGEWVELLAHIAAGDADQPYWSRPAALSQLDRVSRCLVQDQVDPNLSDRGLLCNFIGFDKGRRVAPLASDAYKQDFVDVYGAQDGQAVWRAMENCGWVRPWKNDEQGEIIRGPGFGYGQAGFKGALAPYASHDGQIKIMTILDRRVVQVVFGDNANLSASVAKTIGVLLRPQFKDESLAASIRQRLEFFLEVQRPGYQYLYDSRRGLFRFGWNATHKQFLGWGDPSGVWQVAYADYFVNEFRGPLQFVVARFGFSDEPLRNQSFKVKSRVVVSGRELFTLGVWEGSTFQSLGLSLFMGERSNPGWRSILENAVRIHLDYSRAHHLPGFLSEAYSGNGNQYSGKIGVPDLMVVSDARITNAPSLYTLGVAYSILPGEVEHFLRDYWPEISGLFTEHGPWEGVDVNTHQPIKCQTAVHVMSLILGGLGMSDNAMARYLEQRGSAEAWRLLYPEGKPADLLAGGVRTVGWSPDRSLIELERGKRGFRLRGEKVRKAAVTWLFDKPSEELALSGGELRLRYRNHGPELKAVISLERPGSEGRSVSQEIFVRFRHTRWFGQDLRILLPATPGLMGIKKVTLLLGTEDEARKVDLVLPLYRFNLQTCVK
;
A
#
# COMPACT_ATOMS: atom_id res chain seq x y z
N MET A 1 33.95 23.05 -22.66
CA MET A 1 32.83 22.48 -23.48
C MET A 1 32.69 21.02 -23.05
N SER A 2 32.00 20.74 -21.99
CA SER A 2 31.78 19.41 -21.45
C SER A 2 30.31 19.05 -21.64
N SER A 3 30.11 18.00 -22.42
CA SER A 3 28.81 17.41 -22.71
C SER A 3 28.19 16.80 -21.45
N LEU A 4 27.21 17.44 -20.88
CA LEU A 4 26.32 16.86 -19.87
C LEU A 4 25.46 15.79 -20.55
N LYS A 5 25.87 14.54 -20.44
CA LYS A 5 25.02 13.39 -20.75
C LYS A 5 23.89 13.35 -19.73
N PHE A 6 22.68 13.74 -20.12
CA PHE A 6 21.46 13.46 -19.41
C PHE A 6 21.30 11.95 -19.27
N ARG A 7 21.58 11.40 -18.08
CA ARG A 7 21.21 10.04 -17.74
C ARG A 7 19.68 9.98 -17.64
N ARG A 8 19.07 9.29 -18.58
CA ARG A 8 17.68 8.82 -18.51
C ARG A 8 17.52 8.02 -17.21
N TRP A 9 16.89 8.60 -16.22
CA TRP A 9 16.36 7.85 -15.09
C TRP A 9 15.14 7.08 -15.59
N ARG A 10 15.38 5.84 -15.96
CA ARG A 10 14.29 4.85 -16.07
C ARG A 10 13.95 4.42 -14.64
N ASN A 11 13.00 5.11 -14.02
CA ASN A 11 12.39 4.72 -12.75
C ASN A 11 11.76 3.31 -12.74
N HIS A 12 11.79 2.61 -13.87
CA HIS A 12 11.11 1.33 -14.06
C HIS A 12 11.77 0.14 -13.39
N SER A 13 13.08 0.16 -13.14
CA SER A 13 13.78 -0.94 -12.45
C SER A 13 13.67 -0.87 -10.93
N PHE A 14 13.40 0.31 -10.39
CA PHE A 14 13.33 0.59 -8.97
C PHE A 14 12.20 -0.17 -8.26
N LEU A 15 11.04 -0.23 -8.90
CA LEU A 15 9.83 -0.84 -8.32
C LEU A 15 9.78 -2.37 -8.46
N ARG A 16 10.54 -2.95 -9.39
CA ARG A 16 10.60 -4.42 -9.56
C ARG A 16 11.23 -5.13 -8.35
N GLY A 17 12.27 -4.55 -7.77
CA GLY A 17 12.98 -5.16 -6.65
C GLY A 17 12.15 -5.27 -5.37
N HIS A 18 11.35 -4.23 -5.08
CA HIS A 18 10.57 -4.17 -3.84
C HIS A 18 9.51 -5.26 -3.70
N ARG A 19 8.89 -5.68 -4.80
CA ARG A 19 7.80 -6.66 -4.75
C ARG A 19 8.25 -8.08 -4.96
N GLU A 20 9.33 -8.30 -5.67
CA GLU A 20 9.91 -9.63 -5.72
C GLU A 20 10.36 -10.10 -4.33
N LEU A 21 10.76 -9.17 -3.46
CA LEU A 21 11.13 -9.49 -2.09
C LEU A 21 9.90 -9.89 -1.24
N LEU A 22 8.81 -9.14 -1.32
CA LEU A 22 7.54 -9.49 -0.65
C LEU A 22 6.93 -10.76 -1.22
N PHE A 23 7.09 -10.98 -2.54
CA PHE A 23 6.51 -12.11 -3.25
C PHE A 23 7.19 -13.45 -2.92
N LYS A 24 8.51 -13.45 -2.74
CA LYS A 24 9.26 -14.68 -2.49
C LYS A 24 9.06 -15.24 -1.08
N VAL A 25 8.71 -14.40 -0.11
CA VAL A 25 8.39 -14.83 1.26
C VAL A 25 7.08 -15.62 1.32
N PHE A 26 6.16 -15.39 0.36
CA PHE A 26 4.84 -16.02 0.36
C PHE A 26 4.78 -17.46 -0.17
N ILE A 27 5.74 -17.90 -0.99
CA ILE A 27 5.63 -19.16 -1.73
C ILE A 27 6.08 -20.39 -0.92
N PHE A 28 6.78 -20.23 0.19
CA PHE A 28 7.45 -21.36 0.88
C PHE A 28 6.71 -21.99 2.08
N GLY A 29 5.50 -21.55 2.39
CA GLY A 29 4.69 -22.09 3.50
C GLY A 29 3.90 -23.38 3.21
N LEU A 30 4.11 -24.05 2.09
CA LEU A 30 3.28 -25.19 1.67
C LEU A 30 4.06 -26.51 1.79
N LEU A 31 3.81 -27.25 2.85
CA LEU A 31 3.77 -28.72 2.88
C LEU A 31 3.67 -29.26 4.33
N LEU A 32 2.48 -29.52 4.81
CA LEU A 32 2.21 -30.59 5.81
C LEU A 32 0.74 -31.04 5.67
N PRO A 33 0.45 -32.35 5.62
CA PRO A 33 -0.90 -32.86 5.44
C PRO A 33 -1.64 -33.07 6.77
N GLY A 34 -2.90 -32.70 6.80
CA GLY A 34 -3.81 -33.02 7.90
C GLY A 34 -5.23 -32.57 7.60
N ALA A 35 -6.06 -33.46 7.04
CA ALA A 35 -7.45 -33.20 6.75
C ALA A 35 -8.34 -33.50 7.97
N VAL A 36 -9.20 -32.55 8.34
CA VAL A 36 -10.35 -32.83 9.21
C VAL A 36 -11.61 -32.30 8.51
N ALA A 37 -12.52 -33.17 8.18
CA ALA A 37 -13.82 -32.83 7.66
C ALA A 37 -14.79 -32.57 8.83
N ILE A 38 -15.45 -31.40 8.82
CA ILE A 38 -16.52 -31.09 9.78
C ILE A 38 -17.73 -30.62 8.97
N GLY A 39 -18.79 -31.40 8.99
CA GLY A 39 -20.10 -31.01 8.50
C GLY A 39 -20.92 -30.41 9.65
N GLY A 40 -21.54 -29.27 9.40
CA GLY A 40 -22.47 -28.60 10.31
C GLY A 40 -23.57 -27.88 9.54
N GLU A 41 -24.82 -28.01 9.97
CA GLU A 41 -26.01 -27.39 9.37
C GLU A 41 -25.97 -25.84 9.49
N PRO A 42 -26.57 -25.10 8.55
CA PRO A 42 -26.58 -23.63 8.60
C PRO A 42 -27.51 -23.12 9.70
N VAL A 43 -26.94 -22.41 10.66
CA VAL A 43 -27.69 -21.68 11.67
C VAL A 43 -28.12 -20.32 11.09
N THR A 44 -29.40 -20.15 10.81
CA THR A 44 -30.01 -18.86 10.44
C THR A 44 -30.13 -18.02 11.71
N SER A 45 -29.16 -17.16 11.99
CA SER A 45 -29.23 -16.15 13.05
C SER A 45 -29.49 -14.77 12.43
N SER A 46 -30.43 -14.03 13.01
CA SER A 46 -30.71 -12.67 12.58
C SER A 46 -29.60 -11.73 13.08
N PHE A 47 -28.78 -11.25 12.17
CA PHE A 47 -27.80 -10.20 12.46
C PHE A 47 -28.48 -8.83 12.55
N SER A 48 -28.09 -8.02 13.50
CA SER A 48 -28.33 -6.61 13.48
C SER A 48 -27.03 -5.85 13.25
N LEU A 49 -26.92 -5.16 12.12
CA LEU A 49 -25.79 -4.31 11.76
C LEU A 49 -26.26 -2.85 11.78
N PRO A 50 -26.28 -2.20 12.97
CA PRO A 50 -26.93 -0.91 13.14
C PRO A 50 -26.33 0.22 12.32
N THR A 51 -25.08 0.08 11.87
CA THR A 51 -24.39 1.05 11.02
C THR A 51 -24.79 0.95 9.54
N LEU A 52 -25.43 -0.15 9.13
CA LEU A 52 -25.84 -0.36 7.75
C LEU A 52 -27.23 0.17 7.49
N ASN A 53 -27.38 0.89 6.37
CA ASN A 53 -28.70 1.27 5.89
C ASN A 53 -29.54 0.02 5.64
N SER A 54 -30.77 -0.02 6.17
CA SER A 54 -31.69 -1.16 6.00
C SER A 54 -32.01 -1.50 4.54
N ARG A 55 -31.83 -0.53 3.63
CA ARG A 55 -32.03 -0.71 2.17
C ARG A 55 -30.84 -1.34 1.45
N HIS A 56 -29.68 -1.46 2.10
CA HIS A 56 -28.46 -2.03 1.52
C HIS A 56 -28.39 -3.54 1.82
N VAL A 57 -29.25 -4.29 1.17
CA VAL A 57 -29.47 -5.71 1.44
C VAL A 57 -28.24 -6.56 1.04
N HIS A 58 -27.65 -6.27 -0.13
CA HIS A 58 -26.54 -7.08 -0.66
C HIS A 58 -25.28 -6.88 0.16
N MET A 59 -24.95 -5.65 0.54
CA MET A 59 -23.81 -5.38 1.42
C MET A 59 -24.00 -6.05 2.79
N ARG A 60 -25.22 -6.04 3.33
CA ARG A 60 -25.51 -6.75 4.59
C ARG A 60 -25.22 -8.23 4.45
N GLN A 61 -25.75 -8.91 3.43
CA GLN A 61 -25.55 -10.34 3.20
C GLN A 61 -24.07 -10.68 2.98
N LEU A 62 -23.33 -9.84 2.25
CA LEU A 62 -21.89 -10.02 2.08
C LEU A 62 -21.14 -9.93 3.42
N LEU A 63 -21.49 -8.97 4.28
CA LEU A 63 -20.87 -8.85 5.60
C LEU A 63 -21.29 -9.95 6.56
N GLU A 64 -22.55 -10.38 6.52
CA GLU A 64 -23.02 -11.54 7.30
C GLU A 64 -22.23 -12.80 6.95
N ASN A 65 -21.98 -13.05 5.66
CA ASN A 65 -21.10 -14.13 5.23
C ASN A 65 -19.65 -13.93 5.68
N ALA A 66 -19.08 -12.72 5.48
CA ALA A 66 -17.72 -12.42 5.88
C ALA A 66 -17.48 -12.58 7.40
N LEU A 67 -18.47 -12.23 8.22
CA LEU A 67 -18.42 -12.45 9.68
C LEU A 67 -18.36 -13.94 10.04
N GLY A 68 -18.74 -14.86 9.16
CA GLY A 68 -18.50 -16.29 9.31
C GLY A 68 -17.03 -16.63 9.54
N TYR A 69 -16.11 -15.82 9.00
CA TYR A 69 -14.67 -16.01 9.16
C TYR A 69 -14.22 -15.91 10.64
N ILE A 70 -14.84 -15.05 11.44
CA ILE A 70 -14.45 -14.84 12.84
C ILE A 70 -15.12 -15.82 13.82
N LYS A 71 -15.88 -16.80 13.33
CA LYS A 71 -16.54 -17.80 14.18
C LYS A 71 -15.52 -18.64 14.94
N PRO A 72 -15.65 -18.76 16.29
CA PRO A 72 -14.73 -19.56 17.09
C PRO A 72 -14.78 -21.05 16.73
N GLY A 73 -13.68 -21.75 16.94
CA GLY A 73 -13.60 -23.21 16.80
C GLY A 73 -13.39 -23.73 15.38
N GLN A 74 -13.19 -22.83 14.40
CA GLN A 74 -12.90 -23.22 13.00
C GLN A 74 -11.40 -23.39 12.69
N GLY A 75 -10.52 -23.24 13.65
CA GLY A 75 -9.07 -23.30 13.47
C GLY A 75 -8.46 -22.06 12.83
N LEU A 76 -9.26 -21.01 12.60
CA LEU A 76 -8.79 -19.74 11.99
C LEU A 76 -8.06 -18.82 12.99
N PHE A 77 -7.93 -19.26 14.22
CA PHE A 77 -7.18 -18.55 15.26
C PHE A 77 -6.23 -19.52 15.95
N ASP A 78 -4.98 -19.08 16.17
CA ASP A 78 -4.05 -19.83 17.00
C ASP A 78 -4.57 -19.89 18.44
N GLU A 79 -4.72 -21.09 18.98
CA GLU A 79 -5.34 -21.31 20.30
C GLU A 79 -4.53 -20.69 21.45
N THR A 80 -3.22 -20.56 21.28
CA THR A 80 -2.31 -20.04 22.30
C THR A 80 -2.33 -18.51 22.35
N SER A 81 -2.15 -17.86 21.21
CA SER A 81 -2.06 -16.40 21.13
C SER A 81 -3.40 -15.73 20.84
N GLY A 82 -4.33 -16.43 20.21
CA GLY A 82 -5.55 -15.86 19.68
C GLY A 82 -5.33 -15.02 18.43
N TYR A 83 -4.15 -15.09 17.82
CA TYR A 83 -3.88 -14.44 16.53
C TYR A 83 -4.66 -15.11 15.42
N PRO A 84 -5.16 -14.35 14.43
CA PRO A 84 -5.78 -14.94 13.25
C PRO A 84 -4.71 -15.67 12.42
N VAL A 85 -5.09 -16.83 11.91
CA VAL A 85 -4.32 -17.54 10.89
C VAL A 85 -4.64 -16.91 9.54
N GLU A 86 -3.68 -16.85 8.60
CA GLU A 86 -3.81 -16.14 7.32
C GLU A 86 -4.79 -16.82 6.32
N GLY A 87 -5.71 -17.60 6.84
CA GLY A 87 -6.86 -18.13 6.10
C GLY A 87 -6.60 -19.44 5.36
N TRP A 88 -7.49 -19.72 4.41
CA TRP A 88 -7.53 -20.97 3.67
C TRP A 88 -6.91 -20.83 2.28
N ASN A 89 -6.37 -21.95 1.77
CA ASN A 89 -5.96 -22.10 0.40
C ASN A 89 -6.36 -23.50 -0.09
N ASP A 90 -6.99 -23.59 -1.27
CA ASP A 90 -7.46 -24.84 -1.90
C ASP A 90 -6.63 -25.20 -3.13
N SER A 91 -5.31 -25.08 -3.06
CA SER A 91 -4.42 -25.44 -4.18
C SER A 91 -4.32 -26.96 -4.42
N ALA A 92 -4.52 -27.79 -3.38
CA ALA A 92 -4.46 -29.24 -3.44
C ALA A 92 -5.40 -29.87 -2.38
N GLY A 93 -6.57 -29.26 -2.15
CA GLY A 93 -7.44 -29.49 -1.02
C GLY A 93 -7.39 -28.29 -0.07
N LEU A 94 -8.45 -28.13 0.74
CA LEU A 94 -8.57 -26.98 1.63
C LEU A 94 -7.54 -27.06 2.77
N HIS A 95 -6.56 -26.17 2.77
CA HIS A 95 -5.51 -26.11 3.77
C HIS A 95 -5.47 -24.75 4.50
N LEU A 96 -5.35 -24.79 5.84
CA LEU A 96 -5.03 -23.62 6.64
C LEU A 96 -3.57 -23.20 6.41
N ARG A 97 -3.33 -21.90 6.30
CA ARG A 97 -1.99 -21.36 6.30
C ARG A 97 -1.44 -21.29 7.70
N GLY A 98 -0.23 -21.76 7.91
CA GLY A 98 0.41 -21.84 9.23
C GLY A 98 1.08 -20.55 9.70
N PHE A 99 0.56 -19.38 9.34
CA PHE A 99 1.15 -18.09 9.71
C PHE A 99 0.10 -16.98 9.81
N THR A 100 0.50 -15.84 10.34
CA THR A 100 -0.23 -14.57 10.33
C THR A 100 0.69 -13.43 9.92
N GLN A 101 0.13 -12.28 9.56
CA GLN A 101 0.87 -11.04 9.32
C GLN A 101 0.42 -9.93 10.29
N LEU A 102 1.29 -8.94 10.46
CA LEU A 102 1.05 -7.89 11.46
C LEU A 102 -0.18 -7.04 11.15
N THR A 103 -0.43 -6.74 9.87
CA THR A 103 -1.63 -6.00 9.45
C THR A 103 -2.90 -6.75 9.84
N THR A 104 -2.93 -8.07 9.64
CA THR A 104 -4.05 -8.94 10.04
C THR A 104 -4.28 -8.93 11.54
N ILE A 105 -3.20 -9.03 12.35
CA ILE A 105 -3.31 -8.92 13.81
C ILE A 105 -3.87 -7.55 14.19
N GLY A 106 -3.40 -6.49 13.54
CA GLY A 106 -3.88 -5.12 13.76
C GLY A 106 -5.38 -4.98 13.51
N GLU A 107 -5.87 -5.43 12.37
CA GLU A 107 -7.29 -5.40 12.04
C GLU A 107 -8.13 -6.25 13.01
N TRP A 108 -7.60 -7.39 13.45
CA TRP A 108 -8.27 -8.24 14.43
C TRP A 108 -8.43 -7.59 15.79
N VAL A 109 -7.40 -6.97 16.36
CA VAL A 109 -7.52 -6.29 17.67
C VAL A 109 -8.48 -5.10 17.58
N GLU A 110 -8.51 -4.39 16.47
CA GLU A 110 -9.46 -3.32 16.21
C GLU A 110 -10.90 -3.85 16.15
N LEU A 111 -11.13 -4.92 15.39
CA LEU A 111 -12.45 -5.54 15.26
C LEU A 111 -12.96 -6.06 16.62
N LEU A 112 -12.12 -6.72 17.41
CA LEU A 112 -12.48 -7.17 18.76
C LEU A 112 -12.90 -6.01 19.67
N ALA A 113 -12.19 -4.88 19.61
CA ALA A 113 -12.56 -3.71 20.39
C ALA A 113 -13.92 -3.13 19.97
N HIS A 114 -14.20 -3.08 18.65
CA HIS A 114 -15.49 -2.63 18.12
C HIS A 114 -16.64 -3.59 18.48
N ILE A 115 -16.41 -4.90 18.45
CA ILE A 115 -17.38 -5.90 18.93
C ILE A 115 -17.65 -5.69 20.43
N ALA A 116 -16.60 -5.53 21.23
CA ALA A 116 -16.75 -5.26 22.66
C ALA A 116 -17.46 -3.91 22.93
N ALA A 117 -17.34 -2.94 22.04
CA ALA A 117 -18.03 -1.67 22.14
C ALA A 117 -19.51 -1.73 21.71
N GLY A 118 -19.94 -2.83 21.09
CA GLY A 118 -21.30 -2.98 20.54
C GLY A 118 -21.50 -2.34 19.17
N ASP A 119 -20.42 -2.03 18.46
CA ASP A 119 -20.48 -1.43 17.11
C ASP A 119 -20.84 -2.47 16.04
N ALA A 120 -20.59 -3.76 16.32
CA ALA A 120 -20.97 -4.88 15.47
C ALA A 120 -21.75 -5.90 16.29
N ASP A 121 -23.06 -5.98 16.03
CA ASP A 121 -23.91 -7.03 16.58
C ASP A 121 -23.76 -8.28 15.70
N GLN A 122 -23.15 -9.32 16.26
CA GLN A 122 -22.85 -10.57 15.60
C GLN A 122 -22.95 -11.73 16.61
N PRO A 123 -23.29 -12.95 16.18
CA PRO A 123 -23.63 -14.04 17.10
C PRO A 123 -22.42 -14.78 17.69
N TYR A 124 -21.21 -14.52 17.19
CA TYR A 124 -20.04 -15.36 17.48
C TYR A 124 -19.28 -14.93 18.74
N TRP A 125 -19.23 -13.62 19.00
CA TRP A 125 -18.48 -13.05 20.11
C TRP A 125 -19.36 -12.17 20.99
N SER A 126 -19.61 -12.59 22.20
CA SER A 126 -20.17 -11.69 23.22
C SER A 126 -19.14 -10.63 23.63
N ARG A 127 -19.59 -9.51 24.20
CA ARG A 127 -18.70 -8.47 24.73
C ARG A 127 -17.61 -9.03 25.67
N PRO A 128 -17.93 -9.86 26.71
CA PRO A 128 -16.91 -10.45 27.57
C PRO A 128 -15.93 -11.35 26.80
N ALA A 129 -16.41 -12.14 25.85
CA ALA A 129 -15.56 -13.02 25.06
C ALA A 129 -14.61 -12.21 24.16
N ALA A 130 -15.09 -11.14 23.51
CA ALA A 130 -14.25 -10.26 22.71
C ALA A 130 -13.18 -9.57 23.55
N LEU A 131 -13.51 -9.07 24.75
CA LEU A 131 -12.51 -8.49 25.67
C LEU A 131 -11.51 -9.52 26.16
N SER A 132 -11.95 -10.74 26.48
CA SER A 132 -11.05 -11.82 26.88
C SER A 132 -10.09 -12.22 25.77
N GLN A 133 -10.57 -12.27 24.53
CA GLN A 133 -9.72 -12.54 23.37
C GLN A 133 -8.72 -11.40 23.12
N LEU A 134 -9.18 -10.14 23.20
CA LEU A 134 -8.31 -8.96 23.07
C LEU A 134 -7.25 -8.91 24.17
N ASP A 135 -7.59 -9.31 25.40
CA ASP A 135 -6.64 -9.44 26.51
C ASP A 135 -5.56 -10.47 26.19
N ARG A 136 -5.96 -11.64 25.66
CA ARG A 136 -5.03 -12.70 25.21
C ARG A 136 -4.09 -12.18 24.15
N VAL A 137 -4.63 -11.62 23.06
CA VAL A 137 -3.85 -11.08 21.94
C VAL A 137 -2.89 -9.99 22.42
N SER A 138 -3.34 -9.06 23.26
CA SER A 138 -2.49 -7.97 23.76
C SER A 138 -1.33 -8.47 24.64
N ARG A 139 -1.53 -9.53 25.43
CA ARG A 139 -0.44 -10.18 26.17
C ARG A 139 0.59 -10.81 25.23
N CYS A 140 0.13 -11.52 24.22
CA CYS A 140 1.02 -12.16 23.25
C CYS A 140 1.80 -11.13 22.43
N LEU A 141 1.20 -10.01 22.00
CA LEU A 141 1.90 -8.93 21.32
C LEU A 141 3.09 -8.40 22.15
N VAL A 142 2.89 -8.16 23.46
CA VAL A 142 3.97 -7.70 24.33
C VAL A 142 5.05 -8.78 24.52
N GLN A 143 4.64 -10.04 24.65
CA GLN A 143 5.59 -11.16 24.78
C GLN A 143 6.45 -11.31 23.52
N ASP A 144 5.82 -11.30 22.34
CA ASP A 144 6.51 -11.44 21.05
C ASP A 144 7.44 -10.25 20.77
N GLN A 145 7.06 -9.05 21.21
CA GLN A 145 7.84 -7.84 21.05
C GLN A 145 9.16 -7.86 21.81
N VAL A 146 9.24 -8.59 22.92
CA VAL A 146 10.46 -8.73 23.73
C VAL A 146 11.23 -10.02 23.41
N ASP A 147 10.67 -10.91 22.59
CA ASP A 147 11.36 -12.12 22.12
C ASP A 147 12.32 -11.78 20.97
N PRO A 148 13.65 -11.93 21.16
CA PRO A 148 14.63 -11.61 20.10
C PRO A 148 14.54 -12.55 18.88
N ASN A 149 13.78 -13.66 18.97
CA ASN A 149 13.50 -14.52 17.83
C ASN A 149 12.31 -14.05 17.00
N LEU A 150 11.54 -13.08 17.46
CA LEU A 150 10.35 -12.55 16.78
C LEU A 150 10.42 -11.04 16.54
N SER A 151 11.33 -10.35 17.17
CA SER A 151 11.43 -8.90 17.13
C SER A 151 12.85 -8.38 17.11
N ASP A 152 13.02 -7.16 16.64
CA ASP A 152 14.25 -6.37 16.82
C ASP A 152 13.86 -4.92 17.18
N ARG A 153 14.51 -4.37 18.21
CA ARG A 153 14.27 -3.01 18.73
C ARG A 153 12.79 -2.68 18.95
N GLY A 154 12.01 -3.68 19.38
CA GLY A 154 10.59 -3.51 19.64
C GLY A 154 9.68 -3.55 18.41
N LEU A 155 10.21 -3.75 17.20
CA LEU A 155 9.43 -4.03 16.01
C LEU A 155 9.37 -5.54 15.77
N LEU A 156 8.18 -6.04 15.42
CA LEU A 156 7.94 -7.45 15.17
C LEU A 156 8.33 -7.86 13.74
N CYS A 157 8.61 -9.15 13.57
CA CYS A 157 8.68 -9.74 12.23
C CYS A 157 7.41 -9.47 11.47
N ASN A 158 7.52 -9.18 10.17
CA ASN A 158 6.37 -8.91 9.30
C ASN A 158 5.39 -10.10 9.22
N PHE A 159 5.89 -11.32 9.36
CA PHE A 159 5.08 -12.54 9.47
C PHE A 159 5.46 -13.30 10.73
N ILE A 160 4.47 -13.94 11.35
CA ILE A 160 4.64 -14.83 12.51
C ILE A 160 4.09 -16.20 12.12
N GLY A 161 4.94 -17.21 12.12
CA GLY A 161 4.57 -18.61 11.88
C GLY A 161 4.07 -19.29 13.14
N PHE A 162 3.29 -20.35 12.98
CA PHE A 162 2.82 -21.24 14.04
C PHE A 162 3.46 -22.62 13.85
N ASP A 163 4.29 -23.02 14.79
CA ASP A 163 4.99 -24.31 14.76
C ASP A 163 4.85 -25.03 16.10
N LYS A 164 4.04 -26.10 16.11
CA LYS A 164 3.80 -26.92 17.31
C LYS A 164 3.40 -26.10 18.55
N GLY A 165 2.48 -25.16 18.38
CA GLY A 165 1.98 -24.29 19.43
C GLY A 165 2.94 -23.16 19.84
N ARG A 166 4.05 -22.96 19.11
CA ARG A 166 4.98 -21.86 19.32
C ARG A 166 4.86 -20.85 18.17
N ARG A 167 4.99 -19.58 18.50
CA ARG A 167 5.16 -18.51 17.53
C ARG A 167 6.62 -18.43 17.09
N VAL A 168 6.87 -18.31 15.82
CA VAL A 168 8.21 -18.39 15.23
C VAL A 168 8.36 -17.35 14.11
N ALA A 169 9.57 -16.87 13.88
CA ALA A 169 9.84 -16.00 12.74
C ALA A 169 9.64 -16.74 11.41
N PRO A 170 9.42 -16.03 10.30
CA PRO A 170 9.28 -16.66 8.98
C PRO A 170 10.54 -17.36 8.54
N LEU A 171 10.39 -18.30 7.62
CA LEU A 171 11.53 -18.92 6.93
C LEU A 171 12.21 -17.89 6.04
N ALA A 172 13.53 -18.03 5.87
CA ALA A 172 14.29 -17.18 4.97
C ALA A 172 13.85 -17.36 3.52
N SER A 173 13.53 -16.24 2.83
CA SER A 173 13.30 -16.26 1.38
C SER A 173 14.59 -16.24 0.58
N ASP A 174 15.66 -15.77 1.18
CA ASP A 174 16.99 -15.63 0.60
C ASP A 174 18.01 -16.30 1.52
N ALA A 175 19.11 -16.82 0.95
CA ALA A 175 20.27 -17.28 1.70
C ALA A 175 21.48 -16.41 1.35
N TYR A 176 22.36 -16.26 2.31
CA TYR A 176 23.55 -15.43 2.22
C TYR A 176 24.78 -16.33 2.24
N LYS A 177 25.89 -15.84 1.71
CA LYS A 177 27.16 -16.58 1.70
C LYS A 177 27.55 -17.10 3.08
N GLN A 178 27.30 -16.27 4.12
CA GLN A 178 27.62 -16.66 5.50
C GLN A 178 26.79 -17.87 5.96
N ASP A 179 25.53 -17.99 5.52
CA ASP A 179 24.68 -19.14 5.86
C ASP A 179 25.31 -20.47 5.38
N PHE A 180 25.92 -20.44 4.18
CA PHE A 180 26.62 -21.62 3.65
C PHE A 180 27.93 -21.88 4.39
N VAL A 181 28.68 -20.85 4.74
CA VAL A 181 29.90 -20.97 5.56
C VAL A 181 29.56 -21.53 6.94
N ASP A 182 28.49 -21.07 7.57
CA ASP A 182 28.07 -21.53 8.89
C ASP A 182 27.66 -23.01 8.90
N VAL A 183 27.02 -23.49 7.83
CA VAL A 183 26.50 -24.87 7.73
C VAL A 183 27.53 -25.85 7.17
N TYR A 184 28.29 -25.44 6.15
CA TYR A 184 29.25 -26.31 5.46
C TYR A 184 30.70 -26.18 5.99
N GLY A 185 30.99 -25.12 6.75
CA GLY A 185 32.33 -24.69 7.06
C GLY A 185 32.95 -23.76 6.01
N ALA A 186 34.04 -23.09 6.36
CA ALA A 186 34.56 -21.98 5.56
C ALA A 186 34.95 -22.40 4.12
N GLN A 187 35.57 -23.56 3.94
CA GLN A 187 36.04 -24.01 2.64
C GLN A 187 34.90 -24.49 1.76
N ASP A 188 34.09 -25.44 2.25
CA ASP A 188 32.99 -26.05 1.49
C ASP A 188 31.86 -25.06 1.26
N GLY A 189 31.52 -24.24 2.25
CA GLY A 189 30.51 -23.20 2.11
C GLY A 189 30.84 -22.18 1.03
N GLN A 190 32.11 -21.76 0.93
CA GLN A 190 32.57 -20.92 -0.17
C GLN A 190 32.55 -21.63 -1.51
N ALA A 191 32.86 -22.91 -1.57
CA ALA A 191 32.83 -23.69 -2.80
C ALA A 191 31.41 -23.88 -3.33
N VAL A 192 30.44 -24.20 -2.46
CA VAL A 192 29.00 -24.26 -2.79
C VAL A 192 28.49 -22.90 -3.29
N TRP A 193 28.86 -21.84 -2.59
CA TRP A 193 28.47 -20.48 -2.98
C TRP A 193 28.98 -20.10 -4.37
N ARG A 194 30.29 -20.37 -4.65
CA ARG A 194 30.87 -20.12 -5.97
C ARG A 194 30.21 -20.94 -7.07
N ALA A 195 29.84 -22.19 -6.81
CA ALA A 195 29.10 -22.99 -7.76
C ALA A 195 27.77 -22.34 -8.15
N MET A 196 27.05 -21.72 -7.18
CA MET A 196 25.83 -20.98 -7.43
C MET A 196 26.06 -19.65 -8.15
N GLU A 197 27.14 -18.93 -7.86
CA GLU A 197 27.54 -17.73 -8.62
C GLU A 197 27.81 -18.08 -10.09
N ASN A 198 28.57 -19.13 -10.34
CA ASN A 198 28.93 -19.56 -11.69
C ASN A 198 27.75 -20.00 -12.54
N CYS A 199 26.67 -20.49 -11.95
CA CYS A 199 25.43 -20.79 -12.66
C CYS A 199 24.43 -19.60 -12.70
N GLY A 200 24.81 -18.43 -12.19
CA GLY A 200 24.01 -17.21 -12.23
C GLY A 200 22.92 -17.13 -11.16
N TRP A 201 22.93 -18.01 -10.17
CA TRP A 201 21.95 -18.02 -9.08
C TRP A 201 22.19 -16.97 -8.01
N VAL A 202 23.44 -16.59 -7.78
CA VAL A 202 23.82 -15.55 -6.83
C VAL A 202 24.58 -14.45 -7.53
N ARG A 203 24.43 -13.23 -7.01
CA ARG A 203 25.15 -12.05 -7.47
C ARG A 203 25.69 -11.28 -6.28
N PRO A 204 26.97 -10.89 -6.26
CA PRO A 204 27.49 -9.99 -5.26
C PRO A 204 26.97 -8.57 -5.50
N TRP A 205 26.61 -7.87 -4.43
CA TRP A 205 26.26 -6.45 -4.43
C TRP A 205 27.07 -5.73 -3.36
N LYS A 206 27.32 -4.44 -3.60
CA LYS A 206 27.95 -3.55 -2.64
C LYS A 206 26.93 -2.62 -2.04
N ASN A 207 27.02 -2.42 -0.75
CA ASN A 207 26.26 -1.44 -0.01
C ASN A 207 27.21 -0.40 0.58
N ASP A 208 27.08 0.85 0.16
CA ASP A 208 27.96 1.94 0.61
C ASP A 208 27.86 2.21 2.12
N GLU A 209 26.74 1.83 2.75
CA GLU A 209 26.53 2.02 4.19
C GLU A 209 27.09 0.87 5.04
N GLN A 210 27.14 -0.35 4.49
CA GLN A 210 27.43 -1.57 5.24
C GLN A 210 28.56 -2.41 4.64
N GLY A 211 29.19 -1.93 3.56
CA GLY A 211 30.22 -2.65 2.84
C GLY A 211 29.68 -3.65 1.82
N GLU A 212 30.49 -4.67 1.51
CA GLU A 212 30.14 -5.67 0.51
C GLU A 212 29.12 -6.67 1.05
N ILE A 213 28.00 -6.80 0.36
CA ILE A 213 26.94 -7.76 0.68
C ILE A 213 26.81 -8.75 -0.46
N ILE A 214 26.80 -10.03 -0.11
CA ILE A 214 26.58 -11.12 -1.02
C ILE A 214 25.23 -11.76 -0.69
N ARG A 215 24.28 -11.64 -1.61
CA ARG A 215 22.92 -12.13 -1.43
C ARG A 215 22.48 -12.94 -2.64
N GLY A 216 21.83 -14.06 -2.38
CA GLY A 216 21.22 -14.87 -3.41
C GLY A 216 19.91 -14.26 -3.95
N PRO A 217 19.49 -14.67 -5.15
CA PRO A 217 18.25 -14.19 -5.78
C PRO A 217 16.97 -14.79 -5.15
N GLY A 218 17.07 -15.47 -4.04
CA GLY A 218 16.02 -16.30 -3.44
C GLY A 218 16.04 -17.73 -3.99
N PHE A 219 15.83 -18.69 -3.11
CA PHE A 219 15.93 -20.09 -3.46
C PHE A 219 14.58 -20.73 -3.72
N GLY A 220 14.39 -21.22 -4.94
CA GLY A 220 13.39 -22.24 -5.24
C GLY A 220 14.04 -23.60 -5.28
N TYR A 221 13.99 -24.39 -4.23
CA TYR A 221 14.58 -25.74 -4.20
C TYR A 221 14.12 -26.63 -5.35
N GLY A 222 12.92 -26.38 -5.89
CA GLY A 222 12.38 -27.08 -7.05
C GLY A 222 12.92 -26.64 -8.41
N GLN A 223 13.69 -25.56 -8.49
CA GLN A 223 14.16 -25.03 -9.77
C GLN A 223 15.32 -25.84 -10.33
N ALA A 224 15.24 -26.18 -11.61
CA ALA A 224 16.19 -27.12 -12.26
C ALA A 224 17.64 -26.63 -12.19
N GLY A 225 17.89 -25.30 -12.36
CA GLY A 225 19.23 -24.73 -12.28
C GLY A 225 19.86 -24.86 -10.89
N PHE A 226 19.08 -24.71 -9.84
CA PHE A 226 19.52 -24.86 -8.47
C PHE A 226 19.97 -26.29 -8.18
N LYS A 227 19.19 -27.32 -8.60
CA LYS A 227 19.57 -28.73 -8.47
C LYS A 227 20.86 -29.05 -9.23
N GLY A 228 21.01 -28.48 -10.43
CA GLY A 228 22.24 -28.68 -11.23
C GLY A 228 23.47 -28.10 -10.57
N ALA A 229 23.41 -26.87 -10.04
CA ALA A 229 24.52 -26.23 -9.33
C ALA A 229 24.94 -26.99 -8.07
N LEU A 230 24.01 -27.66 -7.40
CA LEU A 230 24.22 -28.38 -6.17
C LEU A 230 24.52 -29.87 -6.37
N ALA A 231 24.42 -30.40 -7.61
CA ALA A 231 24.66 -31.80 -7.91
C ALA A 231 25.99 -32.34 -7.34
N PRO A 232 27.11 -31.60 -7.38
CA PRO A 232 28.36 -32.03 -6.76
C PRO A 232 28.32 -32.18 -5.23
N TYR A 233 27.35 -31.51 -4.58
CA TYR A 233 27.19 -31.46 -3.13
C TYR A 233 25.94 -32.21 -2.66
N ALA A 234 25.24 -32.92 -3.55
CA ALA A 234 24.00 -33.60 -3.31
C ALA A 234 24.15 -35.01 -2.69
N SER A 235 25.19 -35.25 -1.86
CA SER A 235 25.18 -36.38 -0.94
C SER A 235 23.96 -36.27 0.00
N HIS A 236 23.56 -37.37 0.63
CA HIS A 236 22.47 -37.36 1.60
C HIS A 236 22.66 -36.27 2.67
N ASP A 237 23.87 -36.15 3.21
CA ASP A 237 24.23 -35.10 4.16
C ASP A 237 24.20 -33.68 3.54
N GLY A 238 24.60 -33.56 2.27
CA GLY A 238 24.52 -32.30 1.54
C GLY A 238 23.08 -31.78 1.36
N GLN A 239 22.14 -32.67 1.11
CA GLN A 239 20.70 -32.29 1.04
C GLN A 239 20.19 -31.84 2.40
N ILE A 240 20.55 -32.52 3.50
CA ILE A 240 20.19 -32.12 4.85
C ILE A 240 20.71 -30.71 5.18
N LYS A 241 21.99 -30.47 4.87
CA LYS A 241 22.63 -29.16 5.07
C LYS A 241 21.96 -28.04 4.30
N ILE A 242 21.60 -28.29 3.04
CA ILE A 242 20.84 -27.30 2.22
C ILE A 242 19.47 -27.03 2.83
N MET A 243 18.74 -28.06 3.24
CA MET A 243 17.44 -27.88 3.91
C MET A 243 17.59 -27.06 5.20
N THR A 244 18.65 -27.25 5.97
CA THR A 244 18.94 -26.45 7.16
C THR A 244 19.09 -24.96 6.83
N ILE A 245 19.71 -24.60 5.70
CA ILE A 245 19.83 -23.22 5.25
C ILE A 245 18.46 -22.68 4.81
N LEU A 246 17.69 -23.46 4.04
CA LEU A 246 16.39 -23.04 3.50
C LEU A 246 15.32 -22.94 4.59
N ASP A 247 15.40 -23.77 5.63
CA ASP A 247 14.49 -23.77 6.77
C ASP A 247 14.93 -22.78 7.87
N ARG A 248 15.99 -22.01 7.62
CA ARG A 248 16.44 -20.99 8.57
C ARG A 248 15.38 -19.92 8.77
N ARG A 249 15.09 -19.65 10.02
CA ARG A 249 14.18 -18.57 10.38
C ARG A 249 14.93 -17.25 10.47
N VAL A 250 14.30 -16.17 10.03
CA VAL A 250 14.92 -14.84 9.98
C VAL A 250 14.03 -13.80 10.67
N VAL A 251 14.66 -13.02 11.53
CA VAL A 251 14.02 -11.86 12.14
C VAL A 251 14.09 -10.70 11.15
N GLN A 252 13.02 -10.54 10.37
CA GLN A 252 12.90 -9.48 9.38
C GLN A 252 11.74 -8.56 9.75
N VAL A 253 12.07 -7.33 10.08
CA VAL A 253 11.08 -6.28 10.40
C VAL A 253 10.84 -5.41 9.17
N VAL A 254 9.58 -5.16 8.83
CA VAL A 254 9.16 -4.30 7.74
C VAL A 254 8.46 -3.09 8.32
N PHE A 255 8.82 -1.90 7.84
CA PHE A 255 8.25 -0.63 8.32
C PHE A 255 6.73 -0.60 8.16
N GLY A 256 6.23 -0.92 6.97
CA GLY A 256 4.81 -0.81 6.63
C GLY A 256 3.93 -1.69 7.52
N ASP A 257 4.24 -2.98 7.66
CA ASP A 257 3.46 -3.90 8.49
C ASP A 257 3.44 -3.51 9.97
N ASN A 258 4.59 -3.06 10.52
CA ASN A 258 4.65 -2.56 11.88
C ASN A 258 3.86 -1.27 12.04
N ALA A 259 3.89 -0.36 11.06
CA ALA A 259 3.12 0.88 11.09
C ALA A 259 1.61 0.60 11.04
N ASN A 260 1.17 -0.36 10.20
CA ASN A 260 -0.22 -0.80 10.13
C ASN A 260 -0.70 -1.35 11.48
N LEU A 261 0.05 -2.28 12.07
CA LEU A 261 -0.25 -2.82 13.39
C LEU A 261 -0.31 -1.71 14.45
N SER A 262 0.67 -0.80 14.46
CA SER A 262 0.72 0.32 15.43
C SER A 262 -0.50 1.23 15.31
N ALA A 263 -0.92 1.56 14.09
CA ALA A 263 -2.09 2.40 13.84
C ALA A 263 -3.37 1.69 14.33
N SER A 264 -3.54 0.40 14.07
CA SER A 264 -4.68 -0.38 14.54
C SER A 264 -4.69 -0.54 16.07
N VAL A 265 -3.52 -0.75 16.69
CA VAL A 265 -3.38 -0.76 18.15
C VAL A 265 -3.80 0.57 18.76
N ALA A 266 -3.38 1.69 18.17
CA ALA A 266 -3.78 3.01 18.64
C ALA A 266 -5.30 3.24 18.53
N LYS A 267 -5.91 2.81 17.41
CA LYS A 267 -7.38 2.87 17.25
C LYS A 267 -8.09 1.97 18.26
N THR A 268 -7.56 0.77 18.50
CA THR A 268 -8.07 -0.13 19.56
C THR A 268 -8.10 0.56 20.92
N ILE A 269 -7.02 1.23 21.32
CA ILE A 269 -6.98 2.05 22.53
C ILE A 269 -8.04 3.14 22.46
N GLY A 270 -8.16 3.84 21.32
CA GLY A 270 -9.16 4.89 21.12
C GLY A 270 -10.61 4.39 21.24
N VAL A 271 -10.91 3.16 20.85
CA VAL A 271 -12.22 2.52 21.09
C VAL A 271 -12.42 2.26 22.58
N LEU A 272 -11.41 1.68 23.25
CA LEU A 272 -11.47 1.36 24.69
C LEU A 272 -11.46 2.60 25.61
N LEU A 273 -11.26 3.79 25.07
CA LEU A 273 -11.40 5.07 25.79
C LEU A 273 -12.84 5.57 25.86
N ARG A 274 -13.78 4.92 25.19
CA ARG A 274 -15.19 5.31 25.22
C ARG A 274 -15.78 5.18 26.62
N PRO A 275 -16.83 5.97 26.97
CA PRO A 275 -17.42 6.00 28.31
C PRO A 275 -17.84 4.62 28.84
N GLN A 276 -18.34 3.73 27.97
CA GLN A 276 -18.79 2.39 28.36
C GLN A 276 -17.68 1.47 28.91
N PHE A 277 -16.41 1.84 28.75
CA PHE A 277 -15.25 1.10 29.27
C PHE A 277 -14.59 1.77 30.50
N LYS A 278 -15.14 2.90 30.97
CA LYS A 278 -14.51 3.74 31.98
C LYS A 278 -14.17 2.96 33.26
N ASP A 279 -15.13 2.16 33.73
CA ASP A 279 -15.03 1.43 35.01
C ASP A 279 -14.68 -0.05 34.83
N GLU A 280 -14.26 -0.46 33.61
CA GLU A 280 -13.92 -1.83 33.30
C GLU A 280 -12.43 -2.10 33.46
N SER A 281 -12.04 -2.80 34.53
CA SER A 281 -10.64 -3.08 34.87
C SER A 281 -9.89 -3.84 33.78
N LEU A 282 -10.55 -4.79 33.09
CA LEU A 282 -9.96 -5.54 32.01
C LEU A 282 -9.63 -4.64 30.84
N ALA A 283 -10.54 -3.76 30.40
CA ALA A 283 -10.28 -2.78 29.36
C ALA A 283 -9.14 -1.81 29.72
N ALA A 284 -9.05 -1.40 30.99
CA ALA A 284 -7.94 -0.58 31.47
C ALA A 284 -6.60 -1.31 31.38
N SER A 285 -6.53 -2.58 31.76
CA SER A 285 -5.34 -3.42 31.67
C SER A 285 -4.91 -3.65 30.23
N ILE A 286 -5.85 -3.87 29.31
CA ILE A 286 -5.59 -3.99 27.88
C ILE A 286 -5.01 -2.69 27.33
N ARG A 287 -5.61 -1.53 27.65
CA ARG A 287 -5.10 -0.22 27.23
C ARG A 287 -3.67 0.01 27.67
N GLN A 288 -3.37 -0.25 28.95
CA GLN A 288 -2.02 -0.09 29.47
C GLN A 288 -0.99 -0.95 28.74
N ARG A 289 -1.35 -2.20 28.43
CA ARG A 289 -0.48 -3.13 27.68
C ARG A 289 -0.25 -2.68 26.26
N LEU A 290 -1.29 -2.25 25.57
CA LEU A 290 -1.20 -1.75 24.19
C LEU A 290 -0.42 -0.43 24.12
N GLU A 291 -0.53 0.44 25.13
CA GLU A 291 0.33 1.64 25.23
C GLU A 291 1.79 1.27 25.44
N PHE A 292 2.08 0.30 26.31
CA PHE A 292 3.43 -0.22 26.48
C PHE A 292 3.99 -0.79 25.16
N PHE A 293 3.18 -1.57 24.43
CA PHE A 293 3.55 -2.08 23.12
C PHE A 293 3.97 -0.96 22.16
N LEU A 294 3.21 0.14 22.08
CA LEU A 294 3.57 1.29 21.23
C LEU A 294 4.83 1.99 21.71
N GLU A 295 5.04 2.17 23.02
CA GLU A 295 6.25 2.83 23.53
C GLU A 295 7.54 2.07 23.20
N VAL A 296 7.50 0.75 23.30
CA VAL A 296 8.66 -0.12 23.03
C VAL A 296 9.08 -0.09 21.56
N GLN A 297 8.21 0.32 20.63
CA GLN A 297 8.52 0.41 19.21
C GLN A 297 9.40 1.62 18.82
N ARG A 298 9.47 2.64 19.67
CA ARG A 298 10.22 3.88 19.37
C ARG A 298 11.66 3.66 18.89
N PRO A 299 12.49 2.84 19.56
CA PRO A 299 13.86 2.58 19.11
C PRO A 299 13.92 1.97 17.71
N GLY A 300 12.99 1.09 17.36
CA GLY A 300 12.92 0.46 16.05
C GLY A 300 12.61 1.46 14.95
N TYR A 301 11.62 2.32 15.15
CA TYR A 301 11.33 3.39 14.18
C TYR A 301 12.47 4.40 14.06
N GLN A 302 13.13 4.75 15.17
CA GLN A 302 14.32 5.62 15.14
C GLN A 302 15.46 4.98 14.33
N TYR A 303 15.65 3.67 14.43
CA TYR A 303 16.66 2.94 13.67
C TYR A 303 16.35 2.87 12.18
N LEU A 304 15.08 2.74 11.81
CA LEU A 304 14.64 2.76 10.41
C LEU A 304 14.66 4.16 9.80
N TYR A 305 14.60 5.22 10.60
CA TYR A 305 14.63 6.58 10.08
C TYR A 305 16.05 6.97 9.61
N ASP A 306 16.16 7.40 8.37
CA ASP A 306 17.37 8.00 7.82
C ASP A 306 17.26 9.50 7.82
N SER A 307 17.89 10.15 8.79
CA SER A 307 17.85 11.63 8.94
C SER A 307 18.52 12.38 7.79
N ARG A 308 19.49 11.75 7.09
CA ARG A 308 20.12 12.37 5.91
C ARG A 308 19.14 12.45 4.73
N ARG A 309 18.32 11.41 4.54
CA ARG A 309 17.30 11.37 3.48
C ARG A 309 15.97 11.95 3.92
N GLY A 310 15.73 12.07 5.21
CA GLY A 310 14.44 12.44 5.79
C GLY A 310 13.35 11.44 5.40
N LEU A 311 13.67 10.12 5.37
CA LEU A 311 12.78 9.05 4.97
C LEU A 311 12.96 7.84 5.89
N PHE A 312 11.94 7.00 6.01
CA PHE A 312 12.09 5.69 6.64
C PHE A 312 12.61 4.67 5.63
N ARG A 313 13.56 3.85 6.06
CA ARG A 313 13.96 2.65 5.35
C ARG A 313 12.81 1.66 5.36
N PHE A 314 12.69 0.89 4.29
CA PHE A 314 11.58 -0.06 4.10
C PHE A 314 11.57 -1.17 5.17
N GLY A 315 12.75 -1.60 5.62
CA GLY A 315 12.86 -2.59 6.68
C GLY A 315 14.30 -3.00 6.98
N TRP A 316 14.42 -3.93 7.91
CA TRP A 316 15.67 -4.42 8.45
C TRP A 316 15.61 -5.94 8.66
N ASN A 317 16.62 -6.65 8.18
CA ASN A 317 16.85 -8.05 8.52
C ASN A 317 17.85 -8.10 9.68
N ALA A 318 17.36 -8.37 10.88
CA ALA A 318 18.20 -8.38 12.09
C ALA A 318 19.13 -9.59 12.14
N THR A 319 18.72 -10.73 11.56
CA THR A 319 19.55 -11.94 11.48
C THR A 319 20.80 -11.71 10.65
N HIS A 320 20.66 -11.03 9.52
CA HIS A 320 21.76 -10.74 8.59
C HIS A 320 22.34 -9.33 8.73
N LYS A 321 21.84 -8.53 9.66
CA LYS A 321 22.25 -7.14 9.92
C LYS A 321 22.27 -6.28 8.66
N GLN A 322 21.16 -6.33 7.88
CA GLN A 322 21.04 -5.70 6.59
C GLN A 322 19.73 -4.95 6.44
N PHE A 323 19.78 -3.71 5.93
CA PHE A 323 18.58 -3.01 5.48
C PHE A 323 17.99 -3.68 4.22
N LEU A 324 16.68 -3.76 4.15
CA LEU A 324 16.00 -4.31 2.99
C LEU A 324 16.21 -3.42 1.76
N GLY A 325 16.33 -4.06 0.61
CA GLY A 325 16.63 -3.37 -0.64
C GLY A 325 16.74 -4.32 -1.81
N TRP A 326 17.45 -3.90 -2.85
CA TRP A 326 17.69 -4.71 -4.06
C TRP A 326 19.07 -4.43 -4.61
N GLY A 327 19.62 -5.41 -5.33
CA GLY A 327 20.82 -5.21 -6.13
C GLY A 327 20.48 -4.57 -7.47
N ASP A 328 21.17 -3.50 -7.81
CA ASP A 328 21.02 -2.87 -9.12
C ASP A 328 21.82 -3.60 -10.22
N PRO A 329 21.61 -3.30 -11.51
CA PRO A 329 22.37 -3.94 -12.59
C PRO A 329 23.88 -3.68 -12.57
N SER A 330 24.34 -2.68 -11.83
CA SER A 330 25.76 -2.36 -11.68
C SER A 330 26.43 -3.15 -10.54
N GLY A 331 25.68 -3.98 -9.81
CA GLY A 331 26.17 -4.75 -8.68
C GLY A 331 26.20 -4.01 -7.35
N VAL A 332 25.50 -2.86 -7.26
CA VAL A 332 25.37 -2.07 -6.03
C VAL A 332 24.06 -2.40 -5.32
N TRP A 333 24.13 -2.62 -4.00
CA TRP A 333 22.96 -2.79 -3.17
C TRP A 333 22.29 -1.44 -2.93
N GLN A 334 21.02 -1.33 -3.30
CA GLN A 334 20.19 -0.15 -3.09
C GLN A 334 19.28 -0.40 -1.90
N VAL A 335 19.40 0.42 -0.86
CA VAL A 335 18.49 0.37 0.30
C VAL A 335 17.12 0.88 -0.12
N ALA A 336 16.07 0.16 0.26
CA ALA A 336 14.69 0.53 -0.01
C ALA A 336 14.17 1.54 1.02
N TYR A 337 13.42 2.53 0.55
CA TYR A 337 12.80 3.58 1.37
C TYR A 337 11.29 3.66 1.14
N ALA A 338 10.57 4.12 2.15
CA ALA A 338 9.18 4.53 2.03
C ALA A 338 9.11 5.93 1.39
N ASP A 339 9.38 6.02 0.08
CA ASP A 339 9.54 7.26 -0.67
C ASP A 339 8.39 7.56 -1.64
N TYR A 340 7.43 6.65 -1.75
CA TYR A 340 6.22 6.84 -2.53
C TYR A 340 5.00 6.92 -1.63
N PHE A 341 4.26 8.04 -1.75
CA PHE A 341 3.17 8.39 -0.85
C PHE A 341 1.96 7.45 -0.91
N VAL A 342 1.66 6.93 -2.10
CA VAL A 342 0.46 6.11 -2.30
C VAL A 342 0.78 4.63 -2.26
N ASN A 343 0.72 4.09 -1.08
CA ASN A 343 0.93 2.68 -0.78
C ASN A 343 0.05 2.27 0.41
N GLU A 344 0.10 1.01 0.81
CA GLU A 344 -0.70 0.43 1.88
C GLU A 344 -0.39 0.96 3.29
N PHE A 345 0.68 1.70 3.48
CA PHE A 345 1.07 2.27 4.78
C PHE A 345 1.15 3.81 4.78
N ARG A 346 0.50 4.50 3.85
CA ARG A 346 0.45 5.97 3.78
C ARG A 346 -0.02 6.59 5.08
N GLY A 347 -1.21 6.22 5.54
CA GLY A 347 -1.78 6.71 6.76
C GLY A 347 -1.02 6.26 8.02
N PRO A 348 -0.68 4.97 8.14
CA PRO A 348 0.16 4.46 9.22
C PRO A 348 1.52 5.16 9.35
N LEU A 349 2.17 5.52 8.24
CA LEU A 349 3.39 6.34 8.28
C LEU A 349 3.12 7.71 8.92
N GLN A 350 2.00 8.34 8.57
CA GLN A 350 1.58 9.59 9.21
C GLN A 350 1.40 9.41 10.71
N PHE A 351 0.78 8.32 11.13
CA PHE A 351 0.65 7.96 12.55
C PHE A 351 2.01 7.83 13.24
N VAL A 352 2.96 7.11 12.63
CA VAL A 352 4.32 6.94 13.19
C VAL A 352 5.00 8.29 13.38
N VAL A 353 4.91 9.18 12.40
CA VAL A 353 5.46 10.55 12.49
C VAL A 353 4.85 11.30 13.68
N ALA A 354 3.52 11.34 13.77
CA ALA A 354 2.81 12.05 14.83
C ALA A 354 3.07 11.45 16.23
N ARG A 355 2.98 10.11 16.34
CA ARG A 355 3.03 9.40 17.62
C ARG A 355 4.41 9.37 18.24
N PHE A 356 5.45 9.21 17.44
CA PHE A 356 6.82 9.04 17.93
C PHE A 356 7.65 10.33 17.86
N GLY A 357 7.06 11.44 17.40
CA GLY A 357 7.68 12.77 17.44
C GLY A 357 8.77 12.96 16.39
N PHE A 358 8.61 12.36 15.22
CA PHE A 358 9.47 12.67 14.08
C PHE A 358 9.10 14.02 13.47
N SER A 359 10.06 14.64 12.76
CA SER A 359 9.78 15.79 11.91
C SER A 359 8.81 15.39 10.78
N ASP A 360 8.23 16.37 10.10
CA ASP A 360 7.36 16.11 8.94
C ASP A 360 8.13 15.77 7.64
N GLU A 361 9.45 15.69 7.69
CA GLU A 361 10.31 15.36 6.54
C GLU A 361 9.91 14.04 5.85
N PRO A 362 9.65 12.92 6.57
CA PRO A 362 9.22 11.68 5.92
C PRO A 362 7.96 11.83 5.07
N LEU A 363 7.08 12.77 5.43
CA LEU A 363 5.86 13.06 4.68
C LEU A 363 6.11 14.03 3.52
N ARG A 364 7.02 14.99 3.71
CA ARG A 364 7.39 15.94 2.66
C ARG A 364 8.23 15.30 1.57
N ASN A 365 9.08 14.34 1.91
CA ASN A 365 10.04 13.74 0.98
C ASN A 365 9.47 12.60 0.14
N GLN A 366 8.19 12.26 0.33
CA GLN A 366 7.51 11.29 -0.53
C GLN A 366 7.03 11.92 -1.84
N SER A 367 7.12 11.15 -2.92
CA SER A 367 6.54 11.51 -4.22
C SER A 367 5.16 10.87 -4.39
N PHE A 368 4.32 11.49 -5.23
CA PHE A 368 3.06 10.89 -5.67
C PHE A 368 2.76 11.27 -7.12
N LYS A 369 1.84 10.54 -7.74
CA LYS A 369 1.33 10.82 -9.07
C LYS A 369 -0.17 10.96 -9.03
N VAL A 370 -0.72 11.97 -9.69
CA VAL A 370 -2.15 12.08 -9.94
C VAL A 370 -2.44 11.50 -11.31
N LYS A 371 -3.37 10.57 -11.36
CA LYS A 371 -3.82 9.88 -12.57
C LYS A 371 -5.28 10.21 -12.84
N SER A 372 -5.75 9.90 -14.05
CA SER A 372 -7.14 10.13 -14.42
C SER A 372 -7.68 9.01 -15.30
N ARG A 373 -9.01 8.82 -15.24
CA ARG A 373 -9.77 8.00 -16.16
C ARG A 373 -10.98 8.79 -16.67
N VAL A 374 -11.28 8.65 -17.95
CA VAL A 374 -12.54 9.10 -18.52
C VAL A 374 -13.55 7.99 -18.31
N VAL A 375 -14.50 8.24 -17.42
CA VAL A 375 -15.59 7.28 -17.13
C VAL A 375 -16.66 7.31 -18.21
N VAL A 376 -17.55 6.31 -18.22
CA VAL A 376 -18.60 6.13 -19.25
C VAL A 376 -19.44 7.38 -19.50
N SER A 377 -19.68 8.21 -18.47
CA SER A 377 -20.39 9.50 -18.63
C SER A 377 -19.60 10.56 -19.43
N GLY A 378 -18.39 10.26 -19.90
CA GLY A 378 -17.49 11.20 -20.57
C GLY A 378 -16.76 12.15 -19.63
N ARG A 379 -17.00 12.09 -18.34
CA ARG A 379 -16.32 12.91 -17.31
C ARG A 379 -14.94 12.33 -17.03
N GLU A 380 -13.93 13.19 -16.95
CA GLU A 380 -12.60 12.82 -16.49
C GLU A 380 -12.51 12.95 -14.98
N LEU A 381 -12.18 11.85 -14.30
CA LEU A 381 -12.01 11.79 -12.85
C LEU A 381 -10.53 11.66 -12.51
N PHE A 382 -10.05 12.51 -11.61
CA PHE A 382 -8.67 12.51 -11.12
C PHE A 382 -8.60 11.89 -9.74
N THR A 383 -7.60 11.04 -9.52
CA THR A 383 -7.26 10.46 -8.21
C THR A 383 -5.75 10.17 -8.14
N LEU A 384 -5.30 9.65 -7.01
CA LEU A 384 -3.90 9.27 -6.85
C LEU A 384 -3.60 7.98 -7.61
N GLY A 385 -2.50 8.00 -8.36
CA GLY A 385 -1.93 6.80 -8.95
C GLY A 385 -1.27 5.94 -7.89
N VAL A 386 -1.45 4.64 -7.99
CA VAL A 386 -0.88 3.62 -7.10
C VAL A 386 0.06 2.73 -7.88
N TRP A 387 0.95 2.02 -7.20
CA TRP A 387 2.00 1.28 -7.90
C TRP A 387 1.46 0.41 -9.02
N GLU A 388 0.54 -0.50 -8.72
CA GLU A 388 -0.04 -1.40 -9.71
C GLU A 388 -1.51 -1.14 -10.01
N GLY A 389 -2.06 -0.01 -9.60
CA GLY A 389 -3.48 0.27 -9.77
C GLY A 389 -4.39 -0.50 -8.83
N SER A 390 -3.84 -1.04 -7.73
CA SER A 390 -4.54 -1.83 -6.72
C SER A 390 -5.51 -0.97 -5.91
N THR A 391 -6.73 -1.46 -5.70
CA THR A 391 -7.74 -0.78 -4.89
C THR A 391 -7.31 -0.67 -3.43
N PHE A 392 -6.66 -1.70 -2.87
CA PHE A 392 -6.18 -1.66 -1.48
C PHE A 392 -5.18 -0.53 -1.27
N GLN A 393 -4.22 -0.36 -2.16
CA GLN A 393 -3.25 0.74 -2.07
C GLN A 393 -3.90 2.11 -2.19
N SER A 394 -5.02 2.24 -2.90
CA SER A 394 -5.74 3.51 -3.03
C SER A 394 -6.74 3.79 -1.91
N LEU A 395 -7.44 2.77 -1.40
CA LEU A 395 -8.58 2.91 -0.49
C LEU A 395 -8.36 2.28 0.89
N GLY A 396 -7.60 1.18 1.00
CA GLY A 396 -7.46 0.40 2.23
C GLY A 396 -6.95 1.22 3.41
N LEU A 397 -6.19 2.25 3.12
CA LEU A 397 -5.61 3.17 4.10
C LEU A 397 -6.63 4.03 4.84
N SER A 398 -7.82 4.23 4.28
CA SER A 398 -8.92 4.92 4.96
C SER A 398 -9.38 4.16 6.21
N LEU A 399 -9.13 2.84 6.28
CA LEU A 399 -9.39 2.02 7.47
C LEU A 399 -8.50 2.42 8.64
N PHE A 400 -7.27 2.82 8.36
CA PHE A 400 -6.31 3.12 9.43
C PHE A 400 -6.41 4.56 9.94
N MET A 401 -6.76 5.53 9.09
CA MET A 401 -6.51 6.94 9.38
C MET A 401 -7.71 7.86 9.29
N GLY A 402 -8.88 7.38 8.94
CA GLY A 402 -10.07 8.24 8.84
C GLY A 402 -9.97 9.32 7.76
N GLU A 403 -9.22 9.11 6.70
CA GLU A 403 -9.01 10.06 5.60
C GLU A 403 -10.33 10.54 4.97
N ARG A 404 -11.35 9.68 4.94
CA ARG A 404 -12.67 10.04 4.40
C ARG A 404 -13.35 11.18 5.16
N SER A 405 -12.99 11.45 6.41
CA SER A 405 -13.51 12.57 7.19
C SER A 405 -12.90 13.91 6.78
N ASN A 406 -11.72 13.89 6.14
CA ASN A 406 -11.08 15.09 5.62
C ASN A 406 -11.66 15.45 4.24
N PRO A 407 -12.23 16.66 4.04
CA PRO A 407 -12.86 17.05 2.77
C PRO A 407 -11.94 16.94 1.55
N GLY A 408 -10.65 17.25 1.71
CA GLY A 408 -9.65 17.18 0.64
C GLY A 408 -9.33 15.75 0.21
N TRP A 409 -9.35 14.82 1.14
CA TRP A 409 -9.18 13.40 0.86
C TRP A 409 -10.46 12.75 0.35
N ARG A 410 -11.62 13.12 0.90
CA ARG A 410 -12.91 12.54 0.52
C ARG A 410 -13.12 12.54 -0.99
N SER A 411 -12.95 13.68 -1.64
CA SER A 411 -13.16 13.79 -3.09
C SER A 411 -12.20 12.92 -3.90
N ILE A 412 -10.96 12.73 -3.45
CA ILE A 412 -9.97 11.85 -4.07
C ILE A 412 -10.38 10.39 -3.92
N LEU A 413 -10.80 9.99 -2.71
CA LEU A 413 -11.26 8.63 -2.42
C LEU A 413 -12.55 8.31 -3.19
N GLU A 414 -13.51 9.24 -3.24
CA GLU A 414 -14.73 9.08 -4.03
C GLU A 414 -14.43 8.89 -5.53
N ASN A 415 -13.51 9.68 -6.09
CA ASN A 415 -13.10 9.51 -7.48
C ASN A 415 -12.39 8.15 -7.69
N ALA A 416 -11.56 7.71 -6.75
CA ALA A 416 -10.94 6.38 -6.83
C ALA A 416 -12.01 5.28 -6.89
N VAL A 417 -12.99 5.30 -5.97
CA VAL A 417 -14.11 4.33 -5.99
C VAL A 417 -14.86 4.36 -7.31
N ARG A 418 -15.22 5.55 -7.81
CA ARG A 418 -15.95 5.68 -9.09
C ARG A 418 -15.13 5.15 -10.27
N ILE A 419 -13.82 5.35 -10.28
CA ILE A 419 -12.93 4.81 -11.32
C ILE A 419 -12.92 3.28 -11.26
N HIS A 420 -12.81 2.68 -10.07
CA HIS A 420 -12.85 1.22 -9.91
C HIS A 420 -14.22 0.65 -10.30
N LEU A 421 -15.31 1.27 -9.89
CA LEU A 421 -16.67 0.88 -10.29
C LEU A 421 -16.87 0.95 -11.82
N ASP A 422 -16.43 2.05 -12.45
CA ASP A 422 -16.53 2.24 -13.90
C ASP A 422 -15.70 1.19 -14.65
N TYR A 423 -14.46 0.95 -14.20
CA TYR A 423 -13.58 -0.04 -14.78
C TYR A 423 -14.18 -1.45 -14.67
N SER A 424 -14.66 -1.83 -13.48
CA SER A 424 -15.25 -3.15 -13.26
C SER A 424 -16.49 -3.37 -14.11
N ARG A 425 -17.38 -2.37 -14.22
CA ARG A 425 -18.55 -2.47 -15.11
C ARG A 425 -18.18 -2.58 -16.58
N ALA A 426 -17.20 -1.77 -17.04
CA ALA A 426 -16.75 -1.79 -18.44
C ALA A 426 -16.12 -3.13 -18.85
N HIS A 427 -15.58 -3.89 -17.90
CA HIS A 427 -14.91 -5.17 -18.11
C HIS A 427 -15.68 -6.37 -17.51
N HIS A 428 -16.92 -6.20 -17.06
CA HIS A 428 -17.77 -7.24 -16.47
C HIS A 428 -17.11 -7.98 -15.30
N LEU A 429 -16.48 -7.23 -14.39
CA LEU A 429 -15.79 -7.77 -13.22
C LEU A 429 -16.71 -7.72 -11.98
N PRO A 430 -17.03 -8.84 -11.33
CA PRO A 430 -17.90 -8.87 -10.13
C PRO A 430 -17.17 -8.51 -8.83
N GLY A 431 -16.21 -7.60 -8.88
CA GLY A 431 -15.39 -7.12 -7.78
C GLY A 431 -14.40 -6.07 -8.28
N PHE A 432 -13.45 -5.67 -7.44
CA PHE A 432 -12.41 -4.72 -7.80
C PHE A 432 -11.07 -5.40 -8.02
N LEU A 433 -10.27 -4.82 -8.90
CA LEU A 433 -8.90 -5.26 -9.08
C LEU A 433 -8.03 -4.73 -7.93
N SER A 434 -7.50 -5.66 -7.16
CA SER A 434 -6.61 -5.38 -6.04
C SER A 434 -5.59 -6.49 -5.88
N GLU A 435 -4.49 -6.21 -5.20
CA GLU A 435 -3.53 -7.26 -4.87
C GLU A 435 -4.22 -8.38 -4.09
N ALA A 436 -4.11 -9.58 -4.62
CA ALA A 436 -4.87 -10.72 -4.15
C ALA A 436 -4.33 -12.03 -4.77
N TYR A 437 -4.98 -13.13 -4.46
CA TYR A 437 -4.73 -14.39 -5.16
C TYR A 437 -5.40 -14.41 -6.53
N SER A 438 -4.81 -15.16 -7.46
CA SER A 438 -5.31 -15.37 -8.81
C SER A 438 -5.19 -16.84 -9.21
N GLY A 439 -5.71 -17.22 -10.39
CA GLY A 439 -5.73 -18.60 -10.86
C GLY A 439 -6.48 -19.51 -9.89
N ASN A 440 -5.87 -20.62 -9.48
CA ASN A 440 -6.49 -21.59 -8.56
C ASN A 440 -6.38 -21.20 -7.07
N GLY A 441 -6.17 -19.93 -6.75
CA GLY A 441 -6.04 -19.47 -5.37
C GLY A 441 -4.66 -19.72 -4.74
N ASN A 442 -3.66 -20.08 -5.54
CA ASN A 442 -2.30 -20.38 -5.09
C ASN A 442 -1.23 -19.38 -5.58
N GLN A 443 -1.64 -18.36 -6.34
CA GLN A 443 -0.74 -17.35 -6.87
C GLN A 443 -1.14 -15.96 -6.37
N TYR A 444 -0.55 -15.54 -5.26
CA TYR A 444 -0.68 -14.15 -4.81
C TYR A 444 0.05 -13.22 -5.77
N SER A 445 -0.58 -12.14 -6.17
CA SER A 445 0.01 -11.13 -7.02
C SER A 445 -0.36 -9.71 -6.62
N GLY A 446 0.65 -8.90 -6.39
CA GLY A 446 0.48 -7.46 -6.32
C GLY A 446 0.23 -6.82 -7.68
N LYS A 447 0.36 -7.57 -8.80
CA LYS A 447 0.17 -7.03 -10.17
C LYS A 447 -1.29 -6.99 -10.62
N ILE A 448 -2.24 -7.15 -9.71
CA ILE A 448 -3.66 -7.03 -9.98
C ILE A 448 -4.09 -5.59 -9.74
N GLY A 449 -4.56 -4.90 -10.77
CA GLY A 449 -4.98 -3.51 -10.63
C GLY A 449 -5.50 -2.87 -11.91
N VAL A 450 -6.07 -1.67 -11.77
CA VAL A 450 -6.61 -0.87 -12.88
C VAL A 450 -5.46 -0.17 -13.63
N PRO A 451 -5.28 -0.44 -14.93
CA PRO A 451 -4.15 0.09 -15.71
C PRO A 451 -4.07 1.62 -15.73
N ASP A 452 -5.21 2.31 -15.78
CA ASP A 452 -5.25 3.79 -15.79
C ASP A 452 -4.66 4.42 -14.52
N LEU A 453 -4.68 3.71 -13.39
CA LEU A 453 -4.17 4.17 -12.12
C LEU A 453 -2.74 3.75 -11.81
N MET A 454 -2.14 2.88 -12.62
CA MET A 454 -0.78 2.39 -12.42
C MET A 454 0.27 3.48 -12.57
N VAL A 455 1.30 3.42 -11.75
CA VAL A 455 2.52 4.24 -11.88
C VAL A 455 3.71 3.45 -12.42
N VAL A 456 3.65 2.14 -12.37
CA VAL A 456 4.62 1.24 -13.00
C VAL A 456 4.05 0.66 -14.30
N SER A 457 4.89 0.46 -15.30
CA SER A 457 4.48 0.01 -16.65
C SER A 457 4.80 -1.46 -16.88
N ASP A 458 4.37 -2.35 -15.96
CA ASP A 458 4.52 -3.80 -16.15
C ASP A 458 3.22 -4.44 -16.64
N ALA A 459 3.32 -5.70 -17.10
CA ALA A 459 2.14 -6.50 -17.37
C ALA A 459 1.26 -6.65 -16.12
N ARG A 460 -0.06 -6.64 -16.31
CA ARG A 460 -1.04 -6.67 -15.22
C ARG A 460 -1.98 -7.84 -15.35
N ILE A 461 -2.43 -8.30 -14.20
CA ILE A 461 -3.52 -9.26 -14.11
C ILE A 461 -4.80 -8.44 -13.98
N THR A 462 -5.71 -8.61 -14.93
CA THR A 462 -6.99 -7.87 -14.98
C THR A 462 -8.21 -8.78 -14.99
N ASN A 463 -8.02 -10.07 -14.77
CA ASN A 463 -9.07 -11.10 -14.79
C ASN A 463 -9.39 -11.69 -13.40
N ALA A 464 -8.79 -11.20 -12.34
CA ALA A 464 -8.96 -11.70 -10.98
C ALA A 464 -9.49 -10.59 -10.03
N PRO A 465 -10.74 -10.14 -10.19
CA PRO A 465 -11.37 -9.23 -9.24
C PRO A 465 -11.57 -9.90 -7.89
N SER A 466 -11.41 -9.13 -6.82
CA SER A 466 -11.61 -9.58 -5.44
C SER A 466 -12.72 -8.79 -4.74
N LEU A 467 -13.28 -9.36 -3.66
CA LEU A 467 -14.41 -8.78 -2.94
C LEU A 467 -14.00 -7.85 -1.80
N TYR A 468 -12.81 -8.03 -1.25
CA TYR A 468 -12.47 -7.46 0.06
C TYR A 468 -12.47 -5.92 0.10
N THR A 469 -12.08 -5.26 -1.00
CA THR A 469 -12.06 -3.82 -1.06
C THR A 469 -13.45 -3.19 -1.28
N LEU A 470 -14.48 -4.00 -1.57
CA LEU A 470 -15.87 -3.51 -1.63
C LEU A 470 -16.36 -2.97 -0.28
N GLY A 471 -15.90 -3.56 0.86
CA GLY A 471 -16.22 -3.04 2.18
C GLY A 471 -15.65 -1.64 2.40
N VAL A 472 -14.39 -1.42 2.04
CA VAL A 472 -13.75 -0.10 2.14
C VAL A 472 -14.42 0.91 1.19
N ALA A 473 -14.69 0.53 -0.04
CA ALA A 473 -15.39 1.36 -1.02
C ALA A 473 -16.81 1.72 -0.56
N TYR A 474 -17.52 0.77 0.07
CA TYR A 474 -18.83 1.00 0.65
C TYR A 474 -18.80 2.08 1.72
N SER A 475 -17.78 2.11 2.58
CA SER A 475 -17.63 3.17 3.58
C SER A 475 -17.48 4.57 2.97
N ILE A 476 -17.05 4.67 1.71
CA ILE A 476 -16.85 5.93 0.99
C ILE A 476 -18.08 6.32 0.16
N LEU A 477 -18.62 5.37 -0.62
CA LEU A 477 -19.78 5.57 -1.52
C LEU A 477 -20.82 4.44 -1.38
N PRO A 478 -21.54 4.39 -0.25
CA PRO A 478 -22.39 3.25 0.08
C PRO A 478 -23.48 2.95 -0.97
N GLY A 479 -24.14 3.99 -1.50
CA GLY A 479 -25.20 3.80 -2.49
C GLY A 479 -24.68 3.29 -3.84
N GLU A 480 -23.52 3.78 -4.31
CA GLU A 480 -22.93 3.35 -5.59
C GLU A 480 -22.41 1.91 -5.51
N VAL A 481 -21.84 1.51 -4.36
CA VAL A 481 -21.36 0.16 -4.12
C VAL A 481 -22.53 -0.82 -3.95
N GLU A 482 -23.60 -0.47 -3.23
CA GLU A 482 -24.80 -1.31 -3.13
C GLU A 482 -25.43 -1.56 -4.51
N HIS A 483 -25.49 -0.54 -5.38
CA HIS A 483 -25.93 -0.70 -6.76
C HIS A 483 -25.04 -1.72 -7.53
N PHE A 484 -23.73 -1.59 -7.37
CA PHE A 484 -22.76 -2.52 -7.98
C PHE A 484 -22.95 -3.95 -7.48
N LEU A 485 -23.09 -4.15 -6.17
CA LEU A 485 -23.35 -5.45 -5.56
C LEU A 485 -24.63 -6.09 -6.12
N ARG A 486 -25.70 -5.30 -6.25
CA ARG A 486 -26.96 -5.78 -6.84
C ARG A 486 -26.78 -6.25 -8.29
N ASP A 487 -26.03 -5.49 -9.10
CA ASP A 487 -25.82 -5.78 -10.52
C ASP A 487 -25.03 -7.08 -10.73
N TYR A 488 -24.14 -7.47 -9.79
CA TYR A 488 -23.29 -8.66 -9.83
C TYR A 488 -23.63 -9.70 -8.74
N TRP A 489 -24.82 -9.63 -8.15
CA TRP A 489 -25.15 -10.44 -7.00
C TRP A 489 -25.09 -11.96 -7.22
N PRO A 490 -25.52 -12.50 -8.37
CA PRO A 490 -25.42 -13.94 -8.61
C PRO A 490 -23.99 -14.48 -8.52
N GLU A 491 -23.02 -13.74 -9.11
CA GLU A 491 -21.61 -14.11 -9.11
C GLU A 491 -21.01 -13.96 -7.71
N ILE A 492 -21.31 -12.85 -7.01
CA ILE A 492 -20.79 -12.56 -5.68
C ILE A 492 -21.33 -13.56 -4.65
N SER A 493 -22.63 -13.83 -4.63
CA SER A 493 -23.23 -14.78 -3.69
C SER A 493 -22.76 -16.21 -3.92
N GLY A 494 -22.37 -16.54 -5.15
CA GLY A 494 -21.77 -17.83 -5.50
C GLY A 494 -20.38 -18.05 -4.88
N LEU A 495 -19.76 -17.02 -4.31
CA LEU A 495 -18.47 -17.11 -3.61
C LEU A 495 -18.61 -17.36 -2.10
N PHE A 496 -19.83 -17.41 -1.57
CA PHE A 496 -20.06 -17.56 -0.13
C PHE A 496 -19.72 -18.97 0.35
N THR A 497 -19.03 -19.04 1.49
CA THR A 497 -18.76 -20.28 2.22
C THR A 497 -19.12 -20.12 3.70
N GLU A 498 -19.06 -21.20 4.45
CA GLU A 498 -19.28 -21.19 5.91
C GLU A 498 -18.18 -20.42 6.67
N HIS A 499 -17.01 -20.18 6.04
CA HIS A 499 -15.85 -19.49 6.59
C HIS A 499 -15.69 -18.06 6.03
N GLY A 500 -16.73 -17.49 5.44
CA GLY A 500 -16.64 -16.23 4.72
C GLY A 500 -16.53 -16.43 3.19
N PRO A 501 -16.47 -15.33 2.40
CA PRO A 501 -16.43 -15.43 0.96
C PRO A 501 -15.04 -15.87 0.47
N TRP A 502 -15.00 -16.62 -0.65
CA TRP A 502 -13.79 -16.80 -1.42
C TRP A 502 -13.23 -15.45 -1.88
N GLU A 503 -11.94 -15.40 -2.19
CA GLU A 503 -11.19 -14.20 -2.59
C GLU A 503 -11.88 -13.42 -3.71
N GLY A 504 -12.33 -14.12 -4.73
CA GLY A 504 -13.00 -13.55 -5.91
C GLY A 504 -13.25 -14.61 -6.98
N VAL A 505 -13.34 -14.17 -8.23
CA VAL A 505 -13.57 -15.04 -9.39
C VAL A 505 -12.54 -14.78 -10.47
N ASP A 506 -12.06 -15.81 -11.13
CA ASP A 506 -11.33 -15.67 -12.39
C ASP A 506 -12.34 -15.52 -13.52
N VAL A 507 -12.45 -14.33 -14.11
CA VAL A 507 -13.47 -14.02 -15.11
C VAL A 507 -13.28 -14.73 -16.45
N ASN A 508 -12.08 -15.24 -16.75
CA ASN A 508 -11.81 -16.00 -17.96
C ASN A 508 -12.34 -17.42 -17.86
N THR A 509 -12.27 -18.01 -16.66
CA THR A 509 -12.74 -19.40 -16.42
C THR A 509 -14.08 -19.46 -15.72
N HIS A 510 -14.59 -18.34 -15.22
CA HIS A 510 -15.80 -18.24 -14.38
C HIS A 510 -15.74 -19.12 -13.12
N GLN A 511 -14.52 -19.41 -12.62
CA GLN A 511 -14.33 -20.23 -11.43
C GLN A 511 -13.98 -19.37 -10.21
N PRO A 512 -14.47 -19.72 -9.02
CA PRO A 512 -14.04 -19.10 -7.78
C PRO A 512 -12.52 -19.23 -7.58
N ILE A 513 -11.89 -18.18 -7.14
CA ILE A 513 -10.51 -18.18 -6.65
C ILE A 513 -10.57 -18.68 -5.20
N LYS A 514 -10.44 -20.00 -5.03
CA LYS A 514 -10.64 -20.70 -3.77
C LYS A 514 -9.49 -20.46 -2.78
N CYS A 515 -9.48 -19.26 -2.27
CA CYS A 515 -8.55 -18.78 -1.25
C CYS A 515 -9.31 -17.82 -0.34
N GLN A 516 -8.92 -17.75 0.91
CA GLN A 516 -9.33 -16.71 1.85
C GLN A 516 -8.07 -16.17 2.50
N THR A 517 -7.96 -14.85 2.53
CA THR A 517 -6.84 -14.16 3.17
C THR A 517 -7.40 -13.37 4.35
N ALA A 518 -6.89 -13.61 5.54
CA ALA A 518 -7.44 -13.03 6.76
C ALA A 518 -7.51 -11.51 6.72
N VAL A 519 -6.43 -10.85 6.29
CA VAL A 519 -6.40 -9.38 6.13
C VAL A 519 -7.48 -8.91 5.16
N HIS A 520 -7.76 -9.65 4.08
CA HIS A 520 -8.79 -9.28 3.12
C HIS A 520 -10.19 -9.39 3.71
N VAL A 521 -10.50 -10.50 4.39
CA VAL A 521 -11.81 -10.67 5.01
C VAL A 521 -12.03 -9.65 6.13
N MET A 522 -11.01 -9.38 6.94
CA MET A 522 -11.11 -8.38 8.00
C MET A 522 -11.21 -6.95 7.47
N SER A 523 -10.48 -6.61 6.41
CA SER A 523 -10.65 -5.33 5.68
C SER A 523 -12.07 -5.17 5.13
N LEU A 524 -12.66 -6.23 4.58
CA LEU A 524 -14.07 -6.23 4.13
C LEU A 524 -15.02 -5.91 5.29
N ILE A 525 -14.85 -6.58 6.42
CA ILE A 525 -15.70 -6.39 7.60
C ILE A 525 -15.54 -4.97 8.16
N LEU A 526 -14.31 -4.55 8.50
CA LEU A 526 -14.04 -3.23 9.09
C LEU A 526 -14.48 -2.09 8.15
N GLY A 527 -14.18 -2.22 6.85
CA GLY A 527 -14.60 -1.26 5.85
C GLY A 527 -16.11 -1.18 5.73
N GLY A 528 -16.79 -2.31 5.59
CA GLY A 528 -18.24 -2.38 5.45
C GLY A 528 -18.99 -1.87 6.68
N LEU A 529 -18.46 -2.08 7.88
CA LEU A 529 -19.02 -1.55 9.12
C LEU A 529 -18.66 -0.06 9.35
N GLY A 530 -17.75 0.51 8.60
CA GLY A 530 -17.40 1.91 8.67
C GLY A 530 -16.73 2.36 9.98
N MET A 531 -16.00 1.48 10.62
CA MET A 531 -15.55 1.61 12.02
C MET A 531 -14.32 2.48 12.28
N SER A 532 -13.84 3.27 11.34
CA SER A 532 -12.47 3.80 11.47
C SER A 532 -12.30 5.24 11.96
N ASP A 533 -13.32 6.10 11.89
CA ASP A 533 -13.04 7.56 11.85
C ASP A 533 -12.68 8.24 13.18
N ASN A 534 -13.30 7.88 14.27
CA ASN A 534 -13.15 8.64 15.52
C ASN A 534 -12.17 8.04 16.54
N ALA A 535 -11.77 6.78 16.37
CA ALA A 535 -10.93 6.09 17.32
C ALA A 535 -9.49 6.65 17.35
N MET A 536 -8.91 6.90 16.18
CA MET A 536 -7.56 7.48 16.07
C MET A 536 -7.52 8.90 16.66
N ALA A 537 -8.50 9.75 16.32
CA ALA A 537 -8.58 11.11 16.86
C ALA A 537 -8.64 11.09 18.39
N ARG A 538 -9.50 10.26 18.98
CA ARG A 538 -9.65 10.12 20.44
C ARG A 538 -8.36 9.65 21.11
N TYR A 539 -7.64 8.70 20.50
CA TYR A 539 -6.34 8.28 20.98
C TYR A 539 -5.33 9.42 21.02
N LEU A 540 -5.20 10.15 19.88
CA LEU A 540 -4.22 11.24 19.75
C LEU A 540 -4.58 12.45 20.64
N GLU A 541 -5.85 12.75 20.84
CA GLU A 541 -6.31 13.79 21.77
C GLU A 541 -5.89 13.45 23.20
N GLN A 542 -6.12 12.22 23.66
CA GLN A 542 -5.70 11.77 24.97
C GLN A 542 -4.19 11.85 25.16
N ARG A 543 -3.40 11.63 24.13
CA ARG A 543 -1.94 11.72 24.16
C ARG A 543 -1.39 13.13 24.01
N GLY A 544 -2.24 14.14 23.80
CA GLY A 544 -1.81 15.50 23.51
C GLY A 544 -1.14 15.65 22.12
N SER A 545 -1.36 14.70 21.23
CA SER A 545 -0.75 14.68 19.88
C SER A 545 -1.73 15.15 18.79
N ALA A 546 -2.86 15.73 19.14
CA ALA A 546 -3.87 16.20 18.20
C ALA A 546 -3.34 17.27 17.24
N GLU A 547 -2.42 18.12 17.70
CA GLU A 547 -1.78 19.15 16.85
C GLU A 547 -0.91 18.51 15.77
N ALA A 548 -0.08 17.51 16.13
CA ALA A 548 0.73 16.76 15.16
C ALA A 548 -0.17 16.11 14.08
N TRP A 549 -1.34 15.60 14.47
CA TRP A 549 -2.33 15.06 13.55
C TRP A 549 -2.86 16.11 12.56
N ARG A 550 -3.14 17.33 13.02
CA ARG A 550 -3.59 18.44 12.15
C ARG A 550 -2.53 18.81 11.10
N LEU A 551 -1.25 18.70 11.44
CA LEU A 551 -0.16 18.94 10.49
C LEU A 551 -0.13 17.92 9.34
N LEU A 552 -0.68 16.74 9.55
CA LEU A 552 -0.77 15.70 8.51
C LEU A 552 -1.85 15.97 7.48
N TYR A 553 -2.88 16.73 7.87
CA TYR A 553 -3.99 17.16 7.02
C TYR A 553 -4.08 18.70 7.02
N PRO A 554 -3.06 19.37 6.45
CA PRO A 554 -2.97 20.82 6.56
C PRO A 554 -4.16 21.51 5.91
N GLU A 555 -4.72 22.51 6.61
CA GLU A 555 -5.67 23.44 6.04
C GLU A 555 -4.91 24.47 5.22
N GLY A 556 -5.14 24.53 3.91
CA GLY A 556 -4.45 25.45 3.03
C GLY A 556 -5.25 26.68 2.72
N LYS A 557 -4.56 27.75 2.36
CA LYS A 557 -5.17 28.95 1.79
C LYS A 557 -5.09 28.91 0.26
N PRO A 558 -6.07 29.47 -0.46
CA PRO A 558 -5.96 29.63 -1.91
C PRO A 558 -4.69 30.40 -2.25
N ALA A 559 -3.87 29.85 -3.15
CA ALA A 559 -2.68 30.53 -3.63
C ALA A 559 -2.73 30.64 -5.16
N ASP A 560 -2.42 31.83 -5.68
CA ASP A 560 -2.20 32.01 -7.10
C ASP A 560 -0.73 31.68 -7.40
N LEU A 561 -0.48 30.56 -8.03
CA LEU A 561 0.88 30.12 -8.40
C LEU A 561 1.58 31.12 -9.34
N LEU A 562 0.85 32.05 -9.93
CA LEU A 562 1.39 33.02 -10.88
C LEU A 562 1.55 34.43 -10.30
N ALA A 563 1.04 34.70 -9.09
CA ALA A 563 1.08 36.03 -8.46
C ALA A 563 2.47 36.42 -7.93
N GLY A 564 3.38 35.49 -7.76
CA GLY A 564 4.70 35.71 -7.14
C GLY A 564 5.85 35.65 -8.13
N GLY A 565 6.08 36.71 -8.94
CA GLY A 565 7.33 36.90 -9.70
C GLY A 565 7.82 35.69 -10.52
N VAL A 566 7.03 35.21 -11.45
CA VAL A 566 7.30 33.97 -12.19
C VAL A 566 8.30 34.18 -13.31
N ARG A 567 9.44 33.52 -13.24
CA ARG A 567 10.36 33.40 -14.35
C ARG A 567 9.99 32.18 -15.21
N THR A 568 9.58 32.42 -16.45
CA THR A 568 9.24 31.36 -17.40
C THR A 568 10.44 31.00 -18.26
N VAL A 569 10.76 29.71 -18.32
CA VAL A 569 11.78 29.16 -19.20
C VAL A 569 11.12 28.11 -20.08
N GLY A 570 11.08 28.34 -21.38
CA GLY A 570 10.66 27.32 -22.35
C GLY A 570 11.88 26.49 -22.77
N TRP A 571 11.70 25.19 -22.85
CA TRP A 571 12.72 24.24 -23.32
C TRP A 571 12.12 23.20 -24.24
N SER A 572 12.80 22.93 -25.33
CA SER A 572 12.59 21.76 -26.16
C SER A 572 13.95 21.12 -26.46
N PRO A 573 14.07 19.77 -26.48
CA PRO A 573 15.28 19.11 -26.95
C PRO A 573 15.62 19.50 -28.39
N ASP A 574 14.62 19.89 -29.15
CA ASP A 574 14.71 20.28 -30.55
C ASP A 574 14.18 21.73 -30.67
N ARG A 575 15.05 22.70 -30.37
CA ARG A 575 14.73 24.13 -30.30
C ARG A 575 14.08 24.70 -31.53
N SER A 576 14.19 24.03 -32.68
CA SER A 576 13.66 24.46 -33.98
C SER A 576 12.15 24.21 -34.12
N LEU A 577 11.51 23.46 -33.24
CA LEU A 577 10.15 22.94 -33.42
C LEU A 577 9.06 23.60 -32.56
N ILE A 578 9.41 24.47 -31.60
CA ILE A 578 8.43 25.10 -30.73
C ILE A 578 8.64 26.60 -30.63
N GLU A 579 7.58 27.33 -30.94
CA GLU A 579 7.43 28.74 -30.64
C GLU A 579 6.68 28.94 -29.35
N LEU A 580 7.31 29.61 -28.39
CA LEU A 580 6.68 30.08 -27.19
C LEU A 580 6.37 31.55 -27.31
N GLU A 581 5.14 31.91 -27.62
CA GLU A 581 4.66 33.28 -27.63
C GLU A 581 4.13 33.68 -26.28
N ARG A 582 4.76 34.64 -25.61
CA ARG A 582 4.22 35.28 -24.39
C ARG A 582 3.39 36.48 -24.78
N GLY A 583 2.07 36.31 -24.73
CA GLY A 583 1.11 37.43 -24.91
C GLY A 583 0.72 38.10 -23.60
N LYS A 584 0.06 39.27 -23.65
CA LYS A 584 -0.48 39.97 -22.48
C LYS A 584 -1.49 39.14 -21.66
N ARG A 585 -2.04 38.06 -22.22
CA ARG A 585 -3.10 37.24 -21.63
C ARG A 585 -2.75 35.77 -21.44
N GLY A 586 -1.51 35.36 -21.70
CA GLY A 586 -1.12 33.96 -21.54
C GLY A 586 0.05 33.52 -22.41
N PHE A 587 0.29 32.24 -22.44
CA PHE A 587 1.31 31.59 -23.27
C PHE A 587 0.64 30.83 -24.40
N ARG A 588 1.23 30.88 -25.58
CA ARG A 588 0.87 30.04 -26.71
C ARG A 588 2.07 29.20 -27.13
N LEU A 589 1.85 27.90 -27.20
CA LEU A 589 2.83 26.92 -27.65
C LEU A 589 2.43 26.43 -29.01
N ARG A 590 3.30 26.56 -30.00
CA ARG A 590 3.08 26.08 -31.36
C ARG A 590 4.22 25.22 -31.87
N GLY A 591 3.93 24.16 -32.58
CA GLY A 591 4.90 23.31 -33.25
C GLY A 591 4.25 22.25 -34.10
N GLU A 592 4.85 21.91 -35.23
CA GLU A 592 4.28 20.96 -36.20
C GLU A 592 4.69 19.50 -35.93
N LYS A 593 5.91 19.25 -35.45
CA LYS A 593 6.44 17.89 -35.19
C LYS A 593 7.10 17.83 -33.83
N VAL A 594 6.28 18.04 -32.77
CA VAL A 594 6.76 18.08 -31.38
C VAL A 594 6.73 16.69 -30.82
N ARG A 595 7.89 16.17 -30.40
CA ARG A 595 7.99 14.94 -29.59
C ARG A 595 7.93 15.24 -28.11
N LYS A 596 8.67 16.25 -27.66
CA LYS A 596 8.70 16.71 -26.26
C LYS A 596 8.83 18.20 -26.18
N ALA A 597 8.09 18.83 -25.29
CA ALA A 597 8.25 20.22 -24.93
C ALA A 597 8.08 20.42 -23.42
N ALA A 598 8.76 21.40 -22.86
CA ALA A 598 8.59 21.78 -21.47
C ALA A 598 8.45 23.30 -21.33
N VAL A 599 7.50 23.73 -20.51
CA VAL A 599 7.41 25.10 -20.02
C VAL A 599 7.60 25.04 -18.51
N THR A 600 8.55 25.83 -18.01
CA THR A 600 8.89 25.82 -16.59
C THR A 600 8.63 27.18 -15.97
N TRP A 601 7.96 27.21 -14.85
CA TRP A 601 7.77 28.36 -13.97
C TRP A 601 8.64 28.18 -12.73
N LEU A 602 9.48 29.16 -12.42
CA LEU A 602 10.34 29.18 -11.21
C LEU A 602 9.81 30.23 -10.25
N PHE A 603 9.72 29.88 -9.00
CA PHE A 603 9.31 30.80 -7.92
C PHE A 603 10.51 31.24 -7.12
N ASP A 604 10.71 32.56 -6.99
CA ASP A 604 11.87 33.15 -6.32
C ASP A 604 11.84 32.94 -4.79
N LYS A 605 10.65 32.79 -4.23
CA LYS A 605 10.46 32.45 -2.82
C LYS A 605 9.72 31.12 -2.69
N PRO A 606 10.16 30.20 -1.83
CA PRO A 606 9.31 29.06 -1.47
C PRO A 606 8.07 29.65 -0.81
N SER A 607 6.91 29.41 -1.38
CA SER A 607 5.69 29.80 -0.72
C SER A 607 5.47 28.86 0.46
N GLU A 608 5.87 29.27 1.67
CA GLU A 608 5.49 28.60 2.91
C GLU A 608 3.96 28.52 3.08
N GLU A 609 3.22 29.30 2.28
CA GLU A 609 1.76 29.42 2.29
C GLU A 609 1.04 28.40 1.39
N LEU A 610 1.75 27.64 0.55
CA LEU A 610 1.15 26.58 -0.30
C LEU A 610 0.93 25.26 0.47
N ALA A 611 0.46 25.36 1.70
CA ALA A 611 -0.10 24.20 2.40
C ALA A 611 -1.53 24.00 1.90
N LEU A 612 -1.73 22.93 1.13
CA LEU A 612 -3.00 22.66 0.49
C LEU A 612 -3.78 21.61 1.27
N SER A 613 -4.87 22.01 1.91
CA SER A 613 -5.85 21.06 2.42
C SER A 613 -6.80 20.66 1.30
N GLY A 614 -6.47 19.62 0.57
CA GLY A 614 -7.30 19.15 -0.52
C GLY A 614 -7.54 20.25 -1.56
N GLY A 615 -6.51 20.57 -2.30
CA GLY A 615 -6.53 21.63 -3.31
C GLY A 615 -7.15 21.17 -4.63
N GLU A 616 -7.67 22.13 -5.37
CA GLU A 616 -8.04 21.97 -6.76
C GLU A 616 -7.09 22.79 -7.61
N LEU A 617 -6.32 22.14 -8.48
CA LEU A 617 -5.56 22.83 -9.51
C LEU A 617 -6.50 23.13 -10.67
N ARG A 618 -6.75 24.41 -10.91
CA ARG A 618 -7.57 24.88 -12.04
C ARG A 618 -6.67 25.40 -13.13
N LEU A 619 -6.80 24.81 -14.32
CA LEU A 619 -6.10 25.21 -15.50
C LEU A 619 -7.09 25.45 -16.63
N ARG A 620 -7.13 26.66 -17.18
CA ARG A 620 -7.88 26.93 -18.41
C ARG A 620 -6.96 26.77 -19.61
N TYR A 621 -7.43 26.10 -20.65
CA TYR A 621 -6.66 25.90 -21.86
C TYR A 621 -7.52 26.01 -23.13
N ARG A 622 -6.86 26.26 -24.25
CA ARG A 622 -7.39 26.06 -25.60
C ARG A 622 -6.39 25.21 -26.36
N ASN A 623 -6.84 24.10 -26.90
CA ASN A 623 -6.01 23.23 -27.75
C ASN A 623 -6.64 23.17 -29.14
N HIS A 624 -6.00 23.82 -30.13
CA HIS A 624 -6.43 23.81 -31.51
C HIS A 624 -5.81 22.66 -32.33
N GLY A 625 -4.90 21.92 -31.73
CA GLY A 625 -4.29 20.69 -32.24
C GLY A 625 -5.04 19.42 -31.85
N PRO A 626 -4.49 18.24 -32.14
CA PRO A 626 -5.00 16.96 -31.63
C PRO A 626 -4.92 16.89 -30.10
N GLU A 627 -5.53 15.86 -29.51
CA GLU A 627 -5.42 15.62 -28.06
C GLU A 627 -3.95 15.46 -27.66
N LEU A 628 -3.53 16.20 -26.64
CA LEU A 628 -2.17 16.20 -26.11
C LEU A 628 -2.17 15.58 -24.72
N LYS A 629 -1.34 14.57 -24.51
CA LYS A 629 -0.98 14.08 -23.17
C LYS A 629 0.13 14.96 -22.61
N ALA A 630 0.00 15.32 -21.34
CA ALA A 630 0.98 16.15 -20.66
C ALA A 630 1.17 15.72 -19.22
N VAL A 631 2.29 16.13 -18.63
CA VAL A 631 2.57 15.97 -17.20
C VAL A 631 2.87 17.34 -16.62
N ILE A 632 2.14 17.70 -15.57
CA ILE A 632 2.45 18.86 -14.73
C ILE A 632 3.29 18.34 -13.56
N SER A 633 4.53 18.79 -13.47
CA SER A 633 5.45 18.45 -12.39
C SER A 633 5.55 19.61 -11.43
N LEU A 634 5.26 19.35 -10.15
CA LEU A 634 5.40 20.29 -9.04
C LEU A 634 6.63 19.89 -8.25
N GLU A 635 7.68 20.70 -8.30
CA GLU A 635 8.98 20.38 -7.70
C GLU A 635 9.28 21.27 -6.49
N ARG A 636 9.80 20.66 -5.45
CA ARG A 636 10.33 21.34 -4.26
C ARG A 636 11.72 20.81 -3.90
N PRO A 637 12.52 21.57 -3.15
CA PRO A 637 13.75 21.06 -2.57
C PRO A 637 13.43 19.95 -1.56
N GLY A 638 14.14 18.85 -1.66
CA GLY A 638 14.18 17.78 -0.66
C GLY A 638 15.50 17.82 0.11
N SER A 639 15.70 16.86 0.99
CA SER A 639 16.95 16.69 1.74
C SER A 639 18.13 16.39 0.80
N GLU A 640 19.33 16.75 1.21
CA GLU A 640 20.59 16.54 0.46
C GLU A 640 20.63 17.14 -0.95
N GLY A 641 19.90 18.25 -1.20
CA GLY A 641 19.87 18.90 -2.51
C GLY A 641 19.10 18.13 -3.58
N ARG A 642 18.41 17.06 -3.23
CA ARG A 642 17.50 16.33 -4.12
C ARG A 642 16.25 17.15 -4.37
N SER A 643 15.61 16.93 -5.51
CA SER A 643 14.31 17.51 -5.81
C SER A 643 13.24 16.44 -5.61
N VAL A 644 12.19 16.78 -4.88
CA VAL A 644 10.99 15.94 -4.75
C VAL A 644 9.96 16.46 -5.75
N SER A 645 9.47 15.58 -6.60
CA SER A 645 8.54 15.92 -7.67
C SER A 645 7.20 15.22 -7.46
N GLN A 646 6.13 16.00 -7.60
CA GLN A 646 4.76 15.52 -7.66
C GLN A 646 4.29 15.64 -9.11
N GLU A 647 3.86 14.53 -9.70
CA GLU A 647 3.51 14.48 -11.12
C GLU A 647 1.99 14.35 -11.30
N ILE A 648 1.43 15.17 -12.19
CA ILE A 648 0.01 15.18 -12.51
C ILE A 648 -0.13 14.90 -14.01
N PHE A 649 -0.75 13.78 -14.35
CA PHE A 649 -0.99 13.38 -15.73
C PHE A 649 -2.30 13.97 -16.22
N VAL A 650 -2.24 14.76 -17.29
CA VAL A 650 -3.39 15.48 -17.85
C VAL A 650 -3.52 15.26 -19.36
N ARG A 651 -4.72 15.52 -19.87
CA ARG A 651 -5.00 15.47 -21.32
C ARG A 651 -5.62 16.80 -21.73
N PHE A 652 -5.04 17.44 -22.75
CA PHE A 652 -5.60 18.63 -23.38
C PHE A 652 -6.37 18.19 -24.62
N ARG A 653 -7.69 18.07 -24.48
CA ARG A 653 -8.56 17.70 -25.61
C ARG A 653 -8.66 18.85 -26.61
N HIS A 654 -8.96 18.51 -27.87
CA HIS A 654 -9.24 19.51 -28.88
C HIS A 654 -10.39 20.43 -28.48
N THR A 655 -10.20 21.75 -28.64
CA THR A 655 -11.24 22.76 -28.33
C THR A 655 -11.54 23.57 -29.60
N ARG A 656 -12.81 23.62 -30.02
CA ARG A 656 -13.19 24.36 -31.26
C ARG A 656 -13.15 25.86 -31.06
N TRP A 657 -13.96 26.40 -30.15
CA TRP A 657 -14.20 27.86 -30.03
C TRP A 657 -13.93 28.41 -28.63
N PHE A 658 -14.21 27.65 -27.58
CA PHE A 658 -14.12 28.10 -26.19
C PHE A 658 -13.01 27.36 -25.47
N GLY A 659 -12.35 28.04 -24.52
CA GLY A 659 -11.40 27.39 -23.64
C GLY A 659 -12.11 26.40 -22.70
N GLN A 660 -11.43 25.30 -22.39
CA GLN A 660 -11.87 24.33 -21.38
C GLN A 660 -11.16 24.59 -20.06
N ASP A 661 -11.90 24.38 -18.97
CA ASP A 661 -11.36 24.41 -17.62
C ASP A 661 -11.07 22.96 -17.18
N LEU A 662 -9.82 22.69 -16.86
CA LEU A 662 -9.37 21.45 -16.28
C LEU A 662 -9.31 21.64 -14.75
N ARG A 663 -10.00 20.78 -14.02
CA ARG A 663 -10.07 20.79 -12.56
C ARG A 663 -9.47 19.49 -12.04
N ILE A 664 -8.35 19.60 -11.36
CA ILE A 664 -7.56 18.46 -10.89
C ILE A 664 -7.57 18.52 -9.36
N LEU A 665 -8.05 17.46 -8.74
CA LEU A 665 -7.99 17.33 -7.29
C LEU A 665 -6.59 16.92 -6.84
N LEU A 666 -6.08 17.59 -5.81
CA LEU A 666 -4.79 17.31 -5.18
C LEU A 666 -5.01 16.89 -3.73
N PRO A 667 -4.22 15.94 -3.22
CA PRO A 667 -4.35 15.49 -1.83
C PRO A 667 -3.90 16.58 -0.85
N ALA A 668 -4.51 16.61 0.32
CA ALA A 668 -3.96 17.35 1.45
C ALA A 668 -2.72 16.62 1.98
N THR A 669 -1.54 17.18 1.72
CA THR A 669 -0.29 16.56 2.14
C THR A 669 0.81 17.60 2.33
N PRO A 670 1.67 17.44 3.34
CA PRO A 670 2.88 18.24 3.50
C PRO A 670 3.79 18.23 2.26
N GLY A 671 3.70 17.18 1.43
CA GLY A 671 4.46 17.07 0.17
C GLY A 671 4.19 18.17 -0.85
N LEU A 672 3.06 18.91 -0.73
CA LEU A 672 2.73 20.07 -1.57
C LEU A 672 3.20 21.40 -0.99
N MET A 673 3.85 21.42 0.17
CA MET A 673 4.38 22.62 0.77
C MET A 673 5.76 22.98 0.18
N GLY A 674 6.01 24.27 -0.05
CA GLY A 674 7.32 24.77 -0.48
C GLY A 674 7.69 24.46 -1.93
N ILE A 675 6.71 24.37 -2.85
CA ILE A 675 6.96 24.20 -4.29
C ILE A 675 7.72 25.38 -4.83
N LYS A 676 8.86 25.15 -5.47
CA LYS A 676 9.71 26.15 -6.10
C LYS A 676 9.67 26.16 -7.62
N LYS A 677 9.21 25.06 -8.22
CA LYS A 677 9.22 24.92 -9.65
C LYS A 677 7.99 24.16 -10.12
N VAL A 678 7.35 24.66 -11.17
CA VAL A 678 6.27 23.98 -11.87
C VAL A 678 6.70 23.79 -13.33
N THR A 679 6.64 22.58 -13.82
CA THR A 679 6.99 22.26 -15.20
C THR A 679 5.82 21.59 -15.89
N LEU A 680 5.39 22.11 -17.03
CA LEU A 680 4.47 21.46 -17.95
C LEU A 680 5.28 20.76 -19.04
N LEU A 681 5.25 19.42 -19.01
CA LEU A 681 5.85 18.56 -20.03
C LEU A 681 4.77 18.13 -21.02
N LEU A 682 4.95 18.47 -22.28
CA LEU A 682 4.04 18.10 -23.39
C LEU A 682 4.65 16.99 -24.23
N GLY A 683 3.81 16.05 -24.68
CA GLY A 683 4.17 15.01 -25.63
C GLY A 683 4.55 13.66 -25.01
N THR A 684 4.35 12.62 -25.79
CA THR A 684 4.78 11.24 -25.49
C THR A 684 6.02 10.89 -26.29
N GLU A 685 6.81 9.93 -25.82
CA GLU A 685 8.10 9.54 -26.43
C GLU A 685 7.99 8.97 -27.84
N ASP A 686 6.79 8.51 -28.26
CA ASP A 686 6.64 7.64 -29.41
C ASP A 686 6.20 8.32 -30.72
N GLU A 687 5.56 9.50 -30.67
CA GLU A 687 5.08 10.19 -31.86
C GLU A 687 5.27 11.70 -31.83
N ALA A 688 5.77 12.26 -32.93
CA ALA A 688 5.81 13.71 -33.15
C ALA A 688 4.39 14.22 -33.49
N ARG A 689 3.88 15.21 -32.75
CA ARG A 689 2.53 15.76 -32.94
C ARG A 689 2.53 17.26 -33.15
N LYS A 690 1.47 17.74 -33.79
CA LYS A 690 1.17 19.15 -33.86
C LYS A 690 0.70 19.67 -32.52
N VAL A 691 1.33 20.73 -32.04
CA VAL A 691 0.96 21.42 -30.79
C VAL A 691 0.46 22.83 -31.17
N ASP A 692 -0.72 23.17 -30.75
CA ASP A 692 -1.24 24.55 -30.70
C ASP A 692 -2.06 24.74 -29.42
N LEU A 693 -1.37 24.98 -28.33
CA LEU A 693 -1.93 25.06 -26.98
C LEU A 693 -1.81 26.49 -26.44
N VAL A 694 -2.91 27.06 -26.00
CA VAL A 694 -2.96 28.38 -25.35
C VAL A 694 -3.30 28.21 -23.88
N LEU A 695 -2.46 28.71 -23.00
CA LEU A 695 -2.60 28.71 -21.55
C LEU A 695 -2.74 30.15 -21.06
N PRO A 696 -3.95 30.62 -20.64
CA PRO A 696 -4.13 31.96 -20.11
C PRO A 696 -3.46 32.11 -18.73
N LEU A 697 -2.72 33.18 -18.52
CA LEU A 697 -1.97 33.47 -17.28
C LEU A 697 -2.86 33.58 -16.02
N TYR A 698 -4.11 34.04 -16.16
CA TYR A 698 -4.96 34.40 -15.02
C TYR A 698 -5.81 33.27 -14.45
N ARG A 699 -5.57 32.01 -14.83
CA ARG A 699 -6.37 30.88 -14.34
C ARG A 699 -5.56 29.60 -14.06
N PHE A 700 -4.31 29.78 -13.72
CA PHE A 700 -3.49 28.69 -13.16
C PHE A 700 -3.51 28.85 -11.63
N ASN A 701 -4.66 28.57 -11.05
CA ASN A 701 -4.90 28.80 -9.63
C ASN A 701 -4.99 27.48 -8.89
N LEU A 702 -4.29 27.41 -7.77
CA LEU A 702 -4.53 26.42 -6.74
C LEU A 702 -5.59 26.99 -5.77
N GLN A 703 -6.76 26.40 -5.74
CA GLN A 703 -7.82 26.78 -4.79
C GLN A 703 -8.00 25.67 -3.77
N THR A 704 -8.11 26.05 -2.51
CA THR A 704 -8.59 25.13 -1.48
C THR A 704 -10.08 24.89 -1.68
N CYS A 705 -10.50 23.64 -1.65
CA CYS A 705 -11.92 23.32 -1.57
C CYS A 705 -12.37 23.50 -0.12
N VAL A 706 -12.79 24.74 0.23
CA VAL A 706 -13.57 24.98 1.44
C VAL A 706 -15.03 24.81 1.07
N LYS A 707 -15.67 23.77 1.52
CA LYS A 707 -17.10 23.70 1.79
C LYS A 707 -17.33 22.98 3.10
#